data_8a730eaca11b23e3e5a86b026d7c1d7c
#
_entry.id   8a730eaca11b23e3e5a86b026d7c1d7c
#
_cell.length_a   1.000
_cell.length_b   1.000
_cell.length_c   1.000
_cell.angle_alpha   90.00
_cell.angle_beta   90.00
_cell.angle_gamma   90.00
#
_symmetry.space_group_name_H-M   'P 1'
#
loop_
_entity.id
_entity.type
_entity.pdbx_description
1 polymer ?
#
loop_
_entity_poly.entity_id
_entity_poly.type
_entity_poly.pdbx_seq_one_letter_code
_entity_poly.pdbx_strand_id
1 'polypeptide(L)'
;MDDVLPVFLLRLWLAIVWFLMAAGSGSAKDLRIAEVTIATPDVISVEIKDPNFRRGAIIELDGSLPQPVGAWIAHGGTWGMVIGPERRHLRLADTPPAELLDRAVIDQAGEYRLNGQPTITSVYRKSLPYDSGFYQSSSGRSQTAAAMKHQVFLKLSRSLEPGTYTLSWPGDLFPETTFNYDPSVTRALGIRSTQAGHTPEDYSKKAYLAVWVPGGPAAGSVDFGSYGLARFSILDESGSVVYSGDVKLKSLPDAKEPWNGLGSPLIDYAALGEQAVPVIGIETSGAATITVPGHDFQSGERIVLQRLSGAEDAAAVFATVGAVSLETVEILDSQSALPPTVTQGATARRAISANRAGTYVFEMDYSNWMPTQNGRYRIRVDGLGVSDVFQVSSDHWKDIGRSALGGLYNHRSGIALDGRFGFERPAAFVPGLNVEIAESTLPLSFSSHGTLGLVPFEDAANSTWRNGKSAGADYWGGYMDAGDWDRHIVHLRVSRLFLDLLDYLPTDRLRTSYGIPKSSEFLDPELYADTDDLPDLLHEAIWTIDFFRRLQGPDGTIRGGIESAGHPILGTASFLETLPVFTYAPDISSTYTYAAIAGSLARHLQNYGQPDLAVVYMESASRAWEAAEAGISDLDAFYADAVAGLVAGGYSDSEGWPEIRLKLEEEAETLRVVAASSLYRTTGEQKFRTAAEKRLKENWDLYLEKSDAAWDYINSSKTDSGIRQSLENLFKSETALLLEAQETNTYPSMKHPYAPAGWGQGGPPDSGMAQLAMRTHMLTGDNAITGLVLDTLNGLLGANQTGMSLMTGVGTRQILHPLHEDHRAMGVQAPPGIIIYGWAPANAFAYGWIFGPSWSPLAEVGLTSQSQNTKVEPSRFAIPYFENLIEFPDVIIQQEYTVHQTIGPVAALAIYLDGQVDAD
;
A
#
# COMPACT_ATOMS: atom_id res chain seq x y z
N MET A 1 -47.97 17.29 -45.67
CA MET A 1 -47.16 16.22 -45.07
C MET A 1 -45.85 15.96 -45.85
N ASP A 2 -45.53 16.77 -46.80
CA ASP A 2 -44.42 16.52 -47.72
C ASP A 2 -43.18 17.40 -47.52
N ASP A 3 -43.17 18.30 -46.53
CA ASP A 3 -42.04 19.22 -46.30
C ASP A 3 -41.22 18.91 -45.02
N VAL A 4 -41.47 17.82 -44.33
CA VAL A 4 -40.73 17.45 -43.08
C VAL A 4 -39.68 16.35 -43.32
N LEU A 5 -39.83 15.60 -44.40
CA LEU A 5 -38.92 14.45 -44.69
C LEU A 5 -37.49 14.87 -45.11
N PRO A 6 -37.29 15.94 -45.90
CA PRO A 6 -35.91 16.30 -46.32
C PRO A 6 -35.09 16.90 -45.20
N VAL A 7 -35.68 17.58 -44.24
CA VAL A 7 -34.94 18.21 -43.10
C VAL A 7 -34.53 17.17 -42.09
N PHE A 8 -35.31 16.10 -41.92
CA PHE A 8 -34.99 15.01 -41.01
C PHE A 8 -33.86 14.12 -41.56
N LEU A 9 -33.87 13.85 -42.84
CA LEU A 9 -32.79 13.12 -43.51
C LEU A 9 -31.48 13.89 -43.56
N LEU A 10 -31.53 15.22 -43.74
CA LEU A 10 -30.35 16.08 -43.73
C LEU A 10 -29.73 16.20 -42.31
N ARG A 11 -30.61 16.21 -41.27
CA ARG A 11 -30.13 16.20 -39.85
C ARG A 11 -29.59 14.86 -39.47
N LEU A 12 -30.17 13.76 -39.96
CA LEU A 12 -29.63 12.42 -39.75
C LEU A 12 -28.31 12.21 -40.49
N TRP A 13 -28.17 12.72 -41.69
CA TRP A 13 -26.94 12.69 -42.48
C TRP A 13 -25.84 13.55 -41.86
N LEU A 14 -26.16 14.75 -41.39
CA LEU A 14 -25.26 15.61 -40.64
C LEU A 14 -24.85 14.99 -39.28
N ALA A 15 -25.76 14.31 -38.59
CA ALA A 15 -25.44 13.58 -37.34
C ALA A 15 -24.57 12.36 -37.62
N ILE A 16 -24.81 11.61 -38.71
CA ILE A 16 -23.97 10.46 -39.11
C ILE A 16 -22.60 10.94 -39.60
N VAL A 17 -22.54 12.05 -40.33
CA VAL A 17 -21.25 12.65 -40.77
C VAL A 17 -20.50 13.26 -39.57
N TRP A 18 -21.22 13.83 -38.57
CA TRP A 18 -20.61 14.29 -37.31
C TRP A 18 -20.16 13.12 -36.43
N PHE A 19 -20.93 12.01 -36.42
CA PHE A 19 -20.53 10.78 -35.73
C PHE A 19 -19.37 10.08 -36.44
N LEU A 20 -19.33 10.15 -37.77
CA LEU A 20 -18.20 9.63 -38.55
C LEU A 20 -16.99 10.57 -38.56
N MET A 21 -17.19 11.88 -38.32
CA MET A 21 -16.09 12.84 -38.10
C MET A 21 -15.63 12.85 -36.62
N ALA A 22 -16.48 12.44 -35.67
CA ALA A 22 -16.09 12.22 -34.28
C ALA A 22 -15.49 10.82 -34.06
N ALA A 23 -15.68 9.90 -35.00
CA ALA A 23 -14.92 8.64 -35.13
C ALA A 23 -13.65 8.82 -35.96
N GLY A 24 -13.24 10.06 -36.21
CA GLY A 24 -12.00 10.43 -36.81
C GLY A 24 -10.87 10.24 -35.84
N SER A 25 -10.19 9.13 -35.95
CA SER A 25 -8.77 8.95 -35.64
C SER A 25 -8.30 9.65 -34.35
N GLY A 26 -8.75 9.19 -33.20
CA GLY A 26 -7.95 9.24 -32.00
C GLY A 26 -6.72 8.41 -32.27
N SER A 27 -5.73 9.10 -32.68
CA SER A 27 -4.58 8.43 -33.23
C SER A 27 -3.74 7.93 -32.08
N ALA A 28 -3.22 6.75 -32.20
CA ALA A 28 -1.97 6.34 -31.59
C ALA A 28 -0.86 7.41 -31.69
N LYS A 29 -1.16 8.59 -32.30
CA LYS A 29 -0.29 9.74 -32.44
C LYS A 29 0.20 10.34 -31.12
N ASP A 30 -0.52 10.16 -30.03
CA ASP A 30 -0.13 10.69 -28.73
C ASP A 30 0.65 9.65 -27.90
N LEU A 31 0.52 8.36 -28.19
CA LEU A 31 1.31 7.30 -27.57
C LEU A 31 2.72 7.23 -28.16
N ARG A 32 3.70 6.94 -27.31
CA ARG A 32 5.12 6.78 -27.74
C ARG A 32 5.75 5.57 -27.11
N ILE A 33 6.73 5.02 -27.81
CA ILE A 33 7.62 4.00 -27.28
C ILE A 33 8.50 4.66 -26.21
N ALA A 34 8.37 4.17 -24.99
CA ALA A 34 9.11 4.66 -23.84
C ALA A 34 10.43 3.92 -23.66
N GLU A 35 10.41 2.60 -23.86
CA GLU A 35 11.58 1.75 -23.67
C GLU A 35 11.49 0.45 -24.49
N VAL A 36 12.63 -0.05 -24.93
CA VAL A 36 12.79 -1.40 -25.50
C VAL A 36 13.73 -2.18 -24.60
N THR A 37 13.27 -3.34 -24.11
CA THR A 37 14.01 -4.21 -23.18
C THR A 37 13.93 -5.65 -23.65
N ILE A 38 14.70 -6.52 -23.01
CA ILE A 38 14.67 -7.98 -23.29
C ILE A 38 13.95 -8.67 -22.13
N ALA A 39 12.89 -9.42 -22.44
CA ALA A 39 12.18 -10.23 -21.44
C ALA A 39 12.82 -11.61 -21.26
N THR A 40 13.09 -12.29 -22.38
CA THR A 40 13.87 -13.55 -22.47
C THR A 40 14.80 -13.46 -23.67
N PRO A 41 15.78 -14.36 -23.85
CA PRO A 41 16.67 -14.33 -25.02
C PRO A 41 15.95 -14.24 -26.37
N ASP A 42 14.70 -14.68 -26.44
CA ASP A 42 13.88 -14.70 -27.65
C ASP A 42 12.54 -13.92 -27.52
N VAL A 43 12.46 -13.01 -26.54
CA VAL A 43 11.29 -12.12 -26.35
C VAL A 43 11.76 -10.69 -26.12
N ILE A 44 11.45 -9.81 -27.06
CA ILE A 44 11.62 -8.36 -26.90
C ILE A 44 10.40 -7.83 -26.15
N SER A 45 10.61 -6.91 -25.22
CA SER A 45 9.55 -6.20 -24.52
C SER A 45 9.62 -4.71 -24.83
N VAL A 46 8.49 -4.13 -25.25
CA VAL A 46 8.40 -2.71 -25.59
C VAL A 46 7.34 -2.05 -24.71
N GLU A 47 7.75 -1.01 -23.97
CA GLU A 47 6.83 -0.18 -23.20
C GLU A 47 6.34 1.00 -24.05
N ILE A 48 5.03 1.21 -24.08
CA ILE A 48 4.34 2.28 -24.80
C ILE A 48 3.46 3.03 -23.81
N LYS A 49 3.57 4.36 -23.78
CA LYS A 49 2.75 5.22 -22.91
C LYS A 49 2.53 6.61 -23.53
N ASP A 50 1.60 7.38 -22.93
CA ASP A 50 1.37 8.77 -23.30
C ASP A 50 2.42 9.68 -22.63
N PRO A 51 3.35 10.29 -23.37
CA PRO A 51 4.31 11.23 -22.81
C PRO A 51 3.71 12.61 -22.54
N ASN A 52 2.50 12.89 -23.04
CA ASN A 52 1.88 14.22 -23.01
C ASN A 52 0.86 14.36 -21.88
N PHE A 53 0.55 13.29 -21.18
CA PHE A 53 -0.32 13.37 -20.02
C PHE A 53 0.27 14.34 -18.99
N ARG A 54 -0.53 15.30 -18.54
CA ARG A 54 -0.13 16.33 -17.57
C ARG A 54 -1.27 16.55 -16.59
N ARG A 55 -0.94 16.69 -15.33
CA ARG A 55 -1.86 17.14 -14.29
C ARG A 55 -2.04 18.66 -14.38
N GLY A 56 -3.26 19.12 -14.13
CA GLY A 56 -3.55 20.54 -13.93
C GLY A 56 -2.98 21.02 -12.60
N ALA A 57 -2.93 22.32 -12.43
CA ALA A 57 -2.45 22.96 -11.20
C ALA A 57 -3.59 23.71 -10.49
N ILE A 58 -3.37 24.04 -9.24
CA ILE A 58 -4.22 24.99 -8.52
C ILE A 58 -3.76 26.41 -8.87
N ILE A 59 -4.70 27.28 -9.21
CA ILE A 59 -4.47 28.71 -9.41
C ILE A 59 -5.36 29.53 -8.48
N GLU A 60 -4.85 30.65 -7.98
CA GLU A 60 -5.63 31.62 -7.21
C GLU A 60 -6.12 32.72 -8.12
N LEU A 61 -7.33 33.21 -7.86
CA LEU A 61 -7.98 34.32 -8.60
C LEU A 61 -8.07 35.56 -7.70
N ASP A 62 -8.15 36.74 -8.34
CA ASP A 62 -8.24 38.02 -7.62
C ASP A 62 -9.52 38.20 -6.77
N GLY A 63 -10.51 37.35 -6.92
CA GLY A 63 -11.75 37.42 -6.17
C GLY A 63 -12.55 36.13 -6.14
N SER A 64 -13.53 36.06 -5.22
CA SER A 64 -14.42 34.94 -5.07
C SER A 64 -15.34 34.73 -6.25
N LEU A 65 -15.52 33.51 -6.68
CA LEU A 65 -16.42 33.11 -7.75
C LEU A 65 -17.86 32.97 -7.26
N PRO A 66 -18.86 33.30 -8.09
CA PRO A 66 -20.27 33.06 -7.74
C PRO A 66 -20.66 31.57 -7.78
N GLN A 67 -19.90 30.76 -8.51
CA GLN A 67 -20.16 29.31 -8.63
C GLN A 67 -19.85 28.58 -7.31
N PRO A 68 -20.58 27.51 -6.99
CA PRO A 68 -20.30 26.71 -5.80
C PRO A 68 -19.00 25.91 -5.97
N VAL A 69 -18.44 25.47 -4.86
CA VAL A 69 -17.34 24.48 -4.82
C VAL A 69 -17.75 23.23 -5.60
N GLY A 70 -16.82 22.65 -6.36
CA GLY A 70 -17.06 21.50 -7.26
C GLY A 70 -17.60 21.90 -8.66
N ALA A 71 -18.00 23.15 -8.87
CA ALA A 71 -18.46 23.59 -10.19
C ALA A 71 -17.29 23.80 -11.17
N TRP A 72 -17.45 23.35 -12.39
CA TRP A 72 -16.50 23.56 -13.47
C TRP A 72 -16.80 24.84 -14.25
N ILE A 73 -15.80 25.63 -14.52
CA ILE A 73 -15.88 26.86 -15.32
C ILE A 73 -14.78 26.89 -16.38
N ALA A 74 -15.07 27.54 -17.49
CA ALA A 74 -14.04 27.78 -18.51
C ALA A 74 -13.09 28.90 -18.03
N HIS A 75 -11.77 28.64 -18.11
CA HIS A 75 -10.73 29.60 -17.73
C HIS A 75 -9.49 29.44 -18.62
N GLY A 76 -9.02 30.50 -19.23
CA GLY A 76 -7.76 30.51 -19.97
C GLY A 76 -7.68 29.48 -21.13
N GLY A 77 -8.79 29.08 -21.74
CA GLY A 77 -8.83 28.07 -22.81
C GLY A 77 -8.87 26.61 -22.30
N THR A 78 -8.96 26.40 -21.00
CA THR A 78 -9.16 25.10 -20.36
C THR A 78 -10.36 25.14 -19.41
N TRP A 79 -10.61 24.08 -18.67
CA TRP A 79 -11.59 24.03 -17.61
C TRP A 79 -10.91 24.07 -16.25
N GLY A 80 -11.55 24.69 -15.26
CA GLY A 80 -11.13 24.67 -13.87
C GLY A 80 -12.32 24.38 -12.95
N MET A 81 -12.09 23.53 -11.94
CA MET A 81 -13.05 23.26 -10.88
C MET A 81 -12.86 24.26 -9.75
N VAL A 82 -13.93 24.88 -9.30
CA VAL A 82 -13.93 25.80 -8.14
C VAL A 82 -13.64 25.01 -6.87
N ILE A 83 -12.61 25.40 -6.12
CA ILE A 83 -12.20 24.77 -4.87
C ILE A 83 -11.95 25.80 -3.77
N GLY A 84 -11.86 25.31 -2.55
CA GLY A 84 -11.60 26.10 -1.35
C GLY A 84 -12.82 26.86 -0.82
N PRO A 85 -12.86 27.15 0.49
CA PRO A 85 -14.03 27.72 1.17
C PRO A 85 -14.37 29.15 0.65
N GLU A 86 -13.36 29.93 0.28
CA GLU A 86 -13.56 31.28 -0.26
C GLU A 86 -13.90 31.30 -1.75
N ARG A 87 -13.85 30.15 -2.46
CA ARG A 87 -14.09 30.02 -3.90
C ARG A 87 -13.22 30.96 -4.75
N ARG A 88 -11.98 31.13 -4.34
CA ARG A 88 -10.96 31.95 -5.02
C ARG A 88 -9.95 31.11 -5.78
N HIS A 89 -10.04 29.79 -5.70
CA HIS A 89 -9.11 28.88 -6.35
C HIS A 89 -9.80 28.04 -7.40
N LEU A 90 -9.07 27.75 -8.46
CA LEU A 90 -9.45 26.78 -9.48
C LEU A 90 -8.41 25.66 -9.54
N ARG A 91 -8.89 24.42 -9.49
CA ARG A 91 -8.13 23.27 -9.92
C ARG A 91 -8.31 23.09 -11.42
N LEU A 92 -7.28 23.41 -12.19
CA LEU A 92 -7.32 23.27 -13.65
C LEU A 92 -7.43 21.79 -14.05
N ALA A 93 -8.19 21.50 -15.09
CA ALA A 93 -8.36 20.14 -15.59
C ALA A 93 -7.04 19.51 -16.00
N ASP A 94 -6.91 18.20 -15.74
CA ASP A 94 -5.84 17.40 -16.31
C ASP A 94 -6.02 17.27 -17.82
N THR A 95 -4.95 16.95 -18.53
CA THR A 95 -5.04 16.54 -19.93
C THR A 95 -5.82 15.23 -20.02
N PRO A 96 -6.85 15.11 -20.84
CA PRO A 96 -7.49 13.82 -21.07
C PRO A 96 -6.44 12.79 -21.53
N PRO A 97 -6.45 11.57 -20.98
CA PRO A 97 -5.50 10.53 -21.39
C PRO A 97 -5.64 10.21 -22.88
N ALA A 98 -4.53 9.81 -23.49
CA ALA A 98 -4.52 9.34 -24.86
C ALA A 98 -5.44 8.13 -25.05
N GLU A 99 -5.97 7.98 -26.25
CA GLU A 99 -6.77 6.79 -26.59
C GLU A 99 -5.95 5.50 -26.46
N LEU A 100 -6.65 4.41 -26.16
CA LEU A 100 -6.03 3.09 -26.05
C LEU A 100 -5.46 2.63 -27.40
N LEU A 101 -4.44 1.78 -27.33
CA LEU A 101 -3.91 1.12 -28.53
C LEU A 101 -5.01 0.33 -29.26
N ASP A 102 -5.08 0.47 -30.57
CA ASP A 102 -5.97 -0.34 -31.39
C ASP A 102 -5.53 -1.82 -31.33
N ARG A 103 -6.29 -2.61 -30.60
CA ARG A 103 -6.04 -4.05 -30.39
C ARG A 103 -6.09 -4.84 -31.68
N ALA A 104 -6.98 -4.45 -32.61
CA ALA A 104 -7.13 -5.14 -33.89
C ALA A 104 -5.87 -5.01 -34.75
N VAL A 105 -5.07 -3.99 -34.50
CA VAL A 105 -3.83 -3.73 -35.22
C VAL A 105 -2.62 -4.21 -34.42
N ILE A 106 -2.47 -3.76 -33.17
CA ILE A 106 -1.25 -4.00 -32.37
C ILE A 106 -1.01 -5.50 -32.07
N ASP A 107 -2.07 -6.31 -32.00
CA ASP A 107 -1.96 -7.74 -31.68
C ASP A 107 -1.71 -8.63 -32.92
N GLN A 108 -1.50 -8.06 -34.11
CA GLN A 108 -1.27 -8.75 -35.35
C GLN A 108 0.22 -9.13 -35.55
N ALA A 109 0.64 -10.30 -35.06
CA ALA A 109 2.05 -10.73 -35.10
C ALA A 109 2.64 -10.72 -36.52
N GLY A 110 1.83 -11.11 -37.54
CA GLY A 110 2.22 -11.18 -38.94
C GLY A 110 2.52 -9.81 -39.60
N GLU A 111 2.10 -8.73 -38.98
CA GLU A 111 2.31 -7.37 -39.50
C GLU A 111 3.62 -6.73 -39.02
N TYR A 112 4.20 -7.23 -37.91
CA TYR A 112 5.50 -6.77 -37.43
C TYR A 112 6.63 -7.24 -38.36
N ARG A 113 7.65 -6.41 -38.50
CA ARG A 113 8.89 -6.74 -39.21
C ARG A 113 10.08 -6.36 -38.36
N LEU A 114 11.04 -7.26 -38.29
CA LEU A 114 12.37 -6.98 -37.73
C LEU A 114 13.37 -7.08 -38.89
N ASN A 115 14.26 -6.10 -39.03
CA ASN A 115 15.26 -6.13 -40.11
C ASN A 115 16.16 -7.38 -39.96
N GLY A 116 16.18 -8.25 -40.98
CA GLY A 116 16.94 -9.47 -40.93
C GLY A 116 16.26 -10.64 -40.20
N GLN A 117 17.03 -11.43 -39.49
CA GLN A 117 16.58 -12.55 -38.66
C GLN A 117 16.93 -12.24 -37.19
N PRO A 118 16.12 -12.67 -36.21
CA PRO A 118 14.97 -13.57 -36.26
C PRO A 118 13.67 -12.88 -36.70
N THR A 119 12.64 -13.71 -37.03
CA THR A 119 11.27 -13.21 -37.31
C THR A 119 10.41 -13.19 -36.06
N ILE A 120 9.41 -12.32 -36.00
CA ILE A 120 8.43 -12.28 -34.95
C ILE A 120 7.36 -13.33 -35.24
N THR A 121 7.10 -14.19 -34.25
CA THR A 121 6.18 -15.34 -34.38
C THR A 121 4.90 -15.16 -33.60
N SER A 122 4.94 -14.40 -32.51
CA SER A 122 3.80 -14.15 -31.64
C SER A 122 3.93 -12.78 -30.96
N VAL A 123 2.79 -12.20 -30.62
CA VAL A 123 2.70 -10.94 -29.86
C VAL A 123 1.81 -11.15 -28.66
N TYR A 124 2.23 -10.68 -27.51
CA TYR A 124 1.47 -10.68 -26.28
C TYR A 124 1.47 -9.27 -25.71
N ARG A 125 0.47 -8.90 -24.90
CA ARG A 125 0.40 -7.55 -24.38
C ARG A 125 -0.24 -7.51 -22.99
N LYS A 126 0.32 -6.69 -22.12
CA LYS A 126 -0.25 -6.29 -20.84
C LYS A 126 -0.45 -4.77 -20.86
N SER A 127 -1.65 -4.32 -20.51
CA SER A 127 -1.97 -2.90 -20.45
C SER A 127 -2.46 -2.58 -19.04
N LEU A 128 -1.79 -1.67 -18.33
CA LEU A 128 -2.09 -1.28 -16.97
C LEU A 128 -2.17 0.24 -16.86
N PRO A 129 -3.06 0.77 -16.04
CA PRO A 129 -3.00 2.17 -15.65
C PRO A 129 -1.66 2.52 -14.99
N TYR A 130 -1.15 3.72 -15.25
CA TYR A 130 0.01 4.27 -14.55
C TYR A 130 -0.23 5.64 -13.93
N ASP A 131 -1.38 6.26 -14.20
CA ASP A 131 -1.85 7.50 -13.58
C ASP A 131 -3.35 7.69 -13.84
N SER A 132 -3.96 8.67 -13.19
CA SER A 132 -5.35 9.07 -13.41
C SER A 132 -5.47 10.56 -13.74
N GLY A 133 -6.31 10.86 -14.72
CA GLY A 133 -6.68 12.22 -15.09
C GLY A 133 -8.05 12.61 -14.55
N PHE A 134 -8.16 13.81 -14.01
CA PHE A 134 -9.41 14.42 -13.54
C PHE A 134 -9.74 15.64 -14.40
N TYR A 135 -10.85 15.56 -15.12
CA TYR A 135 -11.23 16.59 -16.11
C TYR A 135 -12.74 16.67 -16.29
N GLN A 136 -13.22 17.70 -17.00
CA GLN A 136 -14.60 17.83 -17.35
C GLN A 136 -14.90 17.18 -18.71
N SER A 137 -15.93 16.33 -18.75
CA SER A 137 -16.43 15.80 -20.01
C SER A 137 -17.14 16.88 -20.84
N SER A 138 -17.32 16.61 -22.12
CA SER A 138 -18.14 17.45 -23.02
C SER A 138 -19.59 17.59 -22.56
N SER A 139 -20.10 16.70 -21.71
CA SER A 139 -21.43 16.77 -21.10
C SER A 139 -21.48 17.63 -19.84
N GLY A 140 -20.36 18.25 -19.41
CA GLY A 140 -20.29 19.11 -18.23
C GLY A 140 -20.16 18.35 -16.91
N ARG A 141 -19.85 17.05 -16.93
CA ARG A 141 -19.64 16.22 -15.74
C ARG A 141 -18.17 16.02 -15.46
N SER A 142 -17.81 15.97 -14.18
CA SER A 142 -16.48 15.52 -13.76
C SER A 142 -16.26 14.08 -14.23
N GLN A 143 -15.08 13.80 -14.73
CA GLN A 143 -14.65 12.48 -15.16
C GLN A 143 -13.26 12.16 -14.66
N THR A 144 -13.03 10.90 -14.34
CA THR A 144 -11.72 10.34 -14.11
C THR A 144 -11.42 9.33 -15.21
N ALA A 145 -10.22 9.35 -15.74
CA ALA A 145 -9.77 8.37 -16.75
C ALA A 145 -8.33 7.94 -16.48
N ALA A 146 -8.05 6.69 -16.78
CA ALA A 146 -6.72 6.12 -16.61
C ALA A 146 -5.79 6.50 -17.76
N ALA A 147 -4.62 7.02 -17.42
CA ALA A 147 -3.50 7.05 -18.34
C ALA A 147 -2.85 5.66 -18.38
N MET A 148 -2.80 5.04 -19.56
CA MET A 148 -2.40 3.65 -19.72
C MET A 148 -0.96 3.51 -20.18
N LYS A 149 -0.28 2.50 -19.62
CA LYS A 149 0.99 1.98 -20.11
C LYS A 149 0.76 0.58 -20.71
N HIS A 150 1.30 0.36 -21.90
CA HIS A 150 1.18 -0.90 -22.62
C HIS A 150 2.55 -1.55 -22.71
N GLN A 151 2.65 -2.80 -22.26
CA GLN A 151 3.84 -3.65 -22.40
C GLN A 151 3.58 -4.67 -23.50
N VAL A 152 4.24 -4.52 -24.63
CA VAL A 152 4.12 -5.42 -25.78
C VAL A 152 5.31 -6.38 -25.79
N PHE A 153 5.04 -7.67 -25.83
CA PHE A 153 6.02 -8.74 -25.86
C PHE A 153 6.04 -9.37 -27.24
N LEU A 154 7.18 -9.30 -27.92
CA LEU A 154 7.38 -9.81 -29.27
C LEU A 154 8.20 -11.10 -29.19
N LYS A 155 7.56 -12.26 -29.38
CA LYS A 155 8.22 -13.56 -29.40
C LYS A 155 8.91 -13.76 -30.76
N LEU A 156 10.16 -14.16 -30.72
CA LEU A 156 11.02 -14.35 -31.85
C LEU A 156 11.15 -15.85 -32.22
N SER A 157 11.49 -16.13 -33.47
CA SER A 157 11.74 -17.49 -33.95
C SER A 157 13.02 -18.13 -33.41
N ARG A 158 13.93 -17.33 -32.85
CA ARG A 158 15.16 -17.73 -32.16
C ARG A 158 15.68 -16.56 -31.28
N SER A 159 16.63 -16.82 -30.41
CA SER A 159 17.30 -15.80 -29.59
C SER A 159 17.95 -14.71 -30.44
N LEU A 160 17.98 -13.48 -29.88
CA LEU A 160 18.70 -12.37 -30.45
C LEU A 160 20.23 -12.60 -30.36
N GLU A 161 20.91 -12.20 -31.43
CA GLU A 161 22.37 -12.06 -31.43
C GLU A 161 22.73 -10.59 -31.20
N PRO A 162 23.91 -10.25 -30.62
CA PRO A 162 24.33 -8.88 -30.50
C PRO A 162 24.29 -8.14 -31.83
N GLY A 163 23.68 -6.96 -31.88
CA GLY A 163 23.52 -6.20 -33.11
C GLY A 163 22.46 -5.10 -33.03
N THR A 164 22.34 -4.34 -34.11
CA THR A 164 21.33 -3.30 -34.28
C THR A 164 20.14 -3.84 -35.04
N TYR A 165 18.96 -3.61 -34.44
CA TYR A 165 17.67 -4.06 -34.97
C TYR A 165 16.76 -2.89 -35.24
N THR A 166 15.97 -2.95 -36.29
CA THR A 166 14.92 -2.01 -36.62
C THR A 166 13.59 -2.74 -36.68
N LEU A 167 12.66 -2.33 -35.81
CA LEU A 167 11.31 -2.86 -35.70
C LEU A 167 10.34 -1.96 -36.47
N SER A 168 9.65 -2.52 -37.47
CA SER A 168 8.51 -1.86 -38.13
C SER A 168 7.21 -2.34 -37.49
N TRP A 169 6.30 -1.42 -37.25
CA TRP A 169 5.05 -1.62 -36.52
C TRP A 169 3.86 -1.93 -37.45
N PRO A 170 2.86 -2.70 -37.00
CA PRO A 170 1.64 -2.94 -37.76
C PRO A 170 0.92 -1.65 -38.11
N GLY A 171 0.40 -1.54 -39.34
CA GLY A 171 -0.42 -0.41 -39.79
C GLY A 171 0.23 0.96 -39.59
N ASP A 172 1.57 1.02 -39.57
CA ASP A 172 2.33 2.28 -39.30
C ASP A 172 1.92 2.99 -38.03
N LEU A 173 1.50 2.24 -36.98
CA LEU A 173 1.08 2.80 -35.68
C LEU A 173 2.14 3.68 -35.04
N PHE A 174 3.42 3.31 -35.20
CA PHE A 174 4.58 4.07 -34.74
C PHE A 174 5.63 4.15 -35.83
N PRO A 175 6.51 5.17 -35.80
CA PRO A 175 7.71 5.21 -36.61
C PRO A 175 8.57 3.95 -36.36
N GLU A 176 9.39 3.59 -37.35
CA GLU A 176 10.37 2.52 -37.17
C GLU A 176 11.21 2.74 -35.91
N THR A 177 11.35 1.68 -35.10
CA THR A 177 12.06 1.75 -33.83
C THR A 177 13.38 1.01 -33.94
N THR A 178 14.48 1.74 -33.93
CA THR A 178 15.82 1.15 -33.91
C THR A 178 16.32 1.01 -32.48
N PHE A 179 16.83 -0.18 -32.15
CA PHE A 179 17.44 -0.46 -30.87
C PHE A 179 18.69 -1.32 -31.07
N ASN A 180 19.64 -1.22 -30.14
CA ASN A 180 20.85 -2.03 -30.12
C ASN A 180 20.73 -3.08 -29.02
N TYR A 181 20.92 -4.35 -29.38
CA TYR A 181 21.01 -5.44 -28.43
C TYR A 181 22.48 -5.80 -28.18
N ASP A 182 22.89 -5.65 -26.95
CA ASP A 182 24.16 -6.09 -26.40
C ASP A 182 23.90 -6.61 -24.98
N PRO A 183 24.04 -7.93 -24.73
CA PRO A 183 23.74 -8.51 -23.42
C PRO A 183 24.63 -7.99 -22.28
N SER A 184 25.69 -7.22 -22.57
CA SER A 184 26.51 -6.57 -21.55
C SER A 184 25.97 -5.23 -21.05
N VAL A 185 25.04 -4.61 -21.80
CA VAL A 185 24.51 -3.27 -21.47
C VAL A 185 22.98 -3.16 -21.65
N THR A 186 22.36 -4.02 -22.44
CA THR A 186 20.89 -3.98 -22.68
C THR A 186 20.17 -4.43 -21.43
N ARG A 187 19.20 -3.62 -20.99
CA ARG A 187 18.39 -3.95 -19.82
C ARG A 187 17.50 -5.18 -20.07
N ALA A 188 17.53 -6.11 -19.12
CA ALA A 188 16.67 -7.28 -19.09
C ALA A 188 15.53 -7.10 -18.09
N LEU A 189 14.30 -7.19 -18.58
CA LEU A 189 13.09 -7.00 -17.77
C LEU A 189 12.98 -7.99 -16.61
N GLY A 190 13.51 -9.21 -16.79
CA GLY A 190 13.41 -10.27 -15.79
C GLY A 190 14.39 -10.16 -14.63
N ILE A 191 15.43 -9.32 -14.70
CA ILE A 191 16.38 -9.17 -13.60
C ILE A 191 15.80 -8.17 -12.57
N ARG A 192 15.47 -8.69 -11.39
CA ARG A 192 14.82 -7.97 -10.29
C ARG A 192 15.82 -7.74 -9.17
N SER A 193 16.36 -6.55 -9.08
CA SER A 193 17.30 -6.14 -8.03
C SER A 193 16.75 -4.95 -7.27
N THR A 194 17.28 -4.67 -6.07
CA THR A 194 16.98 -3.41 -5.39
C THR A 194 17.24 -2.22 -6.32
N GLN A 195 16.37 -1.23 -6.27
CA GLN A 195 16.50 0.03 -6.98
C GLN A 195 17.29 1.06 -6.16
N ALA A 196 17.45 0.81 -4.88
CA ALA A 196 18.19 1.66 -3.94
C ALA A 196 19.65 1.23 -3.83
N GLY A 197 19.92 0.11 -3.22
CA GLY A 197 21.30 -0.39 -3.07
C GLY A 197 21.55 -1.20 -1.81
N HIS A 198 22.80 -1.14 -1.35
CA HIS A 198 23.29 -1.85 -0.17
C HIS A 198 24.34 -1.03 0.56
N THR A 199 24.58 -1.33 1.86
CA THR A 199 25.86 -1.02 2.45
C THR A 199 26.90 -2.07 2.04
N PRO A 200 28.21 -1.76 2.11
CA PRO A 200 29.26 -2.76 1.90
C PRO A 200 29.11 -3.97 2.82
N GLU A 201 28.70 -3.74 4.06
CA GLU A 201 28.63 -4.69 5.17
C GLU A 201 27.37 -5.54 5.16
N ASP A 202 26.35 -5.19 4.39
CA ASP A 202 25.11 -6.01 4.29
C ASP A 202 25.49 -7.46 3.96
N TYR A 203 25.10 -8.38 4.82
CA TYR A 203 25.42 -9.79 4.66
C TYR A 203 24.27 -10.62 4.03
N SER A 204 23.17 -9.96 3.66
CA SER A 204 22.15 -10.52 2.79
C SER A 204 21.94 -9.60 1.61
N LYS A 205 22.38 -10.05 0.43
CA LYS A 205 22.31 -9.33 -0.85
C LYS A 205 21.77 -10.30 -1.90
N LYS A 206 20.54 -10.10 -2.34
CA LYS A 206 19.87 -11.00 -3.28
C LYS A 206 19.18 -10.24 -4.40
N ALA A 207 19.14 -10.86 -5.56
CA ALA A 207 18.32 -10.45 -6.69
C ALA A 207 17.61 -11.66 -7.28
N TYR A 208 16.64 -11.42 -8.11
CA TYR A 208 15.82 -12.49 -8.68
C TYR A 208 15.78 -12.39 -10.20
N LEU A 209 15.65 -13.56 -10.83
CA LEU A 209 15.44 -13.65 -12.28
C LEU A 209 14.06 -14.27 -12.49
N ALA A 210 13.11 -13.48 -12.96
CA ALA A 210 11.74 -13.88 -13.19
C ALA A 210 11.05 -12.94 -14.16
N VAL A 211 10.22 -13.46 -15.04
CA VAL A 211 9.28 -12.70 -15.86
C VAL A 211 8.06 -13.54 -16.14
N TRP A 212 6.91 -12.89 -16.14
CA TRP A 212 5.66 -13.47 -16.60
C TRP A 212 5.25 -12.79 -17.91
N VAL A 213 5.03 -13.60 -18.97
CA VAL A 213 4.63 -13.10 -20.30
C VAL A 213 3.15 -13.35 -20.49
N PRO A 214 2.30 -12.33 -20.42
CA PRO A 214 0.85 -12.48 -20.48
C PRO A 214 0.41 -13.18 -21.75
N GLY A 215 -0.40 -14.24 -21.61
CA GLY A 215 -0.90 -15.02 -22.75
C GLY A 215 0.14 -15.91 -23.44
N GLY A 216 1.36 -15.95 -22.93
CA GLY A 216 2.40 -16.83 -23.45
C GLY A 216 2.13 -18.32 -23.15
N PRO A 217 2.93 -19.22 -23.72
CA PRO A 217 2.88 -20.65 -23.40
C PRO A 217 3.00 -20.89 -21.89
N ALA A 218 2.52 -22.03 -21.40
CA ALA A 218 2.52 -22.37 -19.98
C ALA A 218 1.91 -21.29 -19.07
N ALA A 219 0.78 -20.73 -19.49
CA ALA A 219 0.06 -19.67 -18.79
C ALA A 219 0.91 -18.40 -18.55
N GLY A 220 1.88 -18.13 -19.40
CA GLY A 220 2.80 -16.99 -19.31
C GLY A 220 4.02 -17.26 -18.44
N SER A 221 4.11 -18.42 -17.82
CA SER A 221 5.26 -18.81 -17.01
C SER A 221 6.51 -18.99 -17.88
N VAL A 222 7.66 -18.48 -17.40
CA VAL A 222 8.95 -18.54 -18.10
C VAL A 222 9.96 -19.30 -17.26
N ASP A 223 10.49 -20.38 -17.81
CA ASP A 223 11.62 -21.12 -17.24
C ASP A 223 12.96 -20.63 -17.86
N PHE A 224 13.67 -19.77 -17.12
CA PHE A 224 15.00 -19.32 -17.54
C PHE A 224 16.05 -20.43 -17.55
N GLY A 225 15.85 -21.52 -16.79
CA GLY A 225 16.71 -22.68 -16.82
C GLY A 225 16.72 -23.38 -18.20
N SER A 226 15.58 -23.35 -18.91
CA SER A 226 15.47 -23.90 -20.27
C SER A 226 16.34 -23.17 -21.31
N TYR A 227 16.74 -21.93 -21.03
CA TYR A 227 17.69 -21.15 -21.86
C TYR A 227 19.15 -21.38 -21.46
N GLY A 228 19.43 -22.18 -20.44
CA GLY A 228 20.77 -22.42 -19.95
C GLY A 228 21.40 -21.22 -19.20
N LEU A 229 20.61 -20.30 -18.69
CA LEU A 229 21.06 -19.11 -17.95
C LEU A 229 21.42 -19.49 -16.51
N ALA A 230 22.68 -19.93 -16.30
CA ALA A 230 23.12 -20.51 -15.05
C ALA A 230 24.06 -19.59 -14.23
N ARG A 231 24.52 -18.48 -14.83
CA ARG A 231 25.54 -17.60 -14.22
C ARG A 231 25.11 -16.15 -14.26
N PHE A 232 25.46 -15.43 -13.20
CA PHE A 232 25.39 -13.96 -13.17
C PHE A 232 26.74 -13.36 -12.77
N SER A 233 26.90 -12.07 -13.05
CA SER A 233 28.05 -11.27 -12.64
C SER A 233 27.59 -9.90 -12.15
N ILE A 234 28.30 -9.32 -11.17
CA ILE A 234 28.16 -7.91 -10.79
C ILE A 234 29.20 -7.13 -11.59
N LEU A 235 28.74 -6.07 -12.23
CA LEU A 235 29.57 -5.15 -13.02
C LEU A 235 29.68 -3.81 -12.29
N ASP A 236 30.86 -3.24 -12.25
CA ASP A 236 31.09 -1.86 -11.84
C ASP A 236 30.73 -0.86 -12.97
N GLU A 237 30.89 0.44 -12.74
CA GLU A 237 30.62 1.48 -13.72
C GLU A 237 31.48 1.39 -15.00
N SER A 238 32.67 0.77 -14.92
CA SER A 238 33.50 0.52 -16.07
C SER A 238 33.07 -0.68 -16.91
N GLY A 239 32.12 -1.46 -16.43
CA GLY A 239 31.69 -2.74 -17.00
C GLY A 239 32.59 -3.91 -16.60
N SER A 240 33.52 -3.72 -15.66
CA SER A 240 34.38 -4.79 -15.17
C SER A 240 33.63 -5.70 -14.20
N VAL A 241 33.87 -7.00 -14.29
CA VAL A 241 33.28 -7.99 -13.38
C VAL A 241 34.00 -7.91 -12.01
N VAL A 242 33.22 -7.61 -10.96
CA VAL A 242 33.71 -7.55 -9.58
C VAL A 242 33.24 -8.73 -8.73
N TYR A 243 32.22 -9.45 -9.17
CA TYR A 243 31.74 -10.68 -8.54
C TYR A 243 31.02 -11.57 -9.57
N SER A 244 30.97 -12.89 -9.32
CA SER A 244 30.19 -13.82 -10.14
C SER A 244 29.60 -14.91 -9.26
N GLY A 245 28.38 -15.32 -9.58
CA GLY A 245 27.62 -16.33 -8.85
C GLY A 245 26.74 -17.18 -9.77
N ASP A 246 26.04 -18.10 -9.14
CA ASP A 246 25.12 -19.02 -9.83
C ASP A 246 23.67 -18.48 -9.78
N VAL A 247 22.94 -18.65 -10.87
CA VAL A 247 21.47 -18.47 -10.92
C VAL A 247 20.84 -19.76 -10.47
N LYS A 248 20.13 -19.78 -9.34
CA LYS A 248 19.55 -20.99 -8.74
C LYS A 248 18.03 -20.90 -8.73
N LEU A 249 17.36 -21.99 -9.08
CA LEU A 249 15.90 -22.10 -8.96
C LEU A 249 15.50 -21.96 -7.48
N LYS A 250 14.64 -20.96 -7.18
CA LYS A 250 14.05 -20.73 -5.86
C LYS A 250 12.62 -21.26 -5.77
N SER A 251 11.79 -20.95 -6.77
CA SER A 251 10.36 -21.28 -6.73
C SER A 251 9.85 -21.75 -8.07
N LEU A 252 9.12 -22.85 -8.06
CA LEU A 252 8.36 -23.35 -9.22
C LEU A 252 7.05 -22.56 -9.37
N PRO A 253 6.48 -22.48 -10.59
CA PRO A 253 5.21 -21.77 -10.82
C PRO A 253 4.05 -22.28 -9.96
N ASP A 254 4.02 -23.57 -9.66
CA ASP A 254 2.99 -24.25 -8.87
C ASP A 254 3.37 -24.43 -7.38
N ALA A 255 4.46 -23.81 -6.93
CA ALA A 255 4.87 -23.87 -5.54
C ALA A 255 3.82 -23.23 -4.64
N LYS A 256 3.50 -23.89 -3.54
CA LYS A 256 2.59 -23.38 -2.51
C LYS A 256 3.35 -22.45 -1.58
N GLU A 257 2.78 -21.28 -1.38
CA GLU A 257 3.29 -20.30 -0.42
C GLU A 257 2.35 -20.19 0.79
N PRO A 258 2.86 -20.10 2.04
CA PRO A 258 2.03 -19.77 3.18
C PRO A 258 1.42 -18.37 2.95
N TRP A 259 0.13 -18.26 3.18
CA TRP A 259 -0.57 -17.03 2.90
C TRP A 259 -1.70 -16.78 3.89
N ASN A 260 -1.59 -15.77 4.69
CA ASN A 260 -2.58 -14.96 5.43
C ASN A 260 -4.01 -15.55 5.53
N GLY A 261 -4.19 -16.78 5.96
CA GLY A 261 -5.51 -17.40 6.11
C GLY A 261 -6.30 -17.64 4.80
N LEU A 262 -5.83 -17.16 3.65
CA LEU A 262 -6.47 -17.37 2.35
C LEU A 262 -5.98 -18.61 1.60
N GLY A 263 -5.01 -19.34 2.17
CA GLY A 263 -4.33 -20.43 1.50
C GLY A 263 -3.39 -19.95 0.38
N SER A 264 -2.82 -20.87 -0.39
CA SER A 264 -2.05 -20.49 -1.58
C SER A 264 -2.90 -19.70 -2.53
N PRO A 265 -2.41 -18.58 -3.11
CA PRO A 265 -3.17 -17.83 -4.09
C PRO A 265 -3.53 -18.74 -5.25
N LEU A 266 -4.81 -18.83 -5.54
CA LEU A 266 -5.30 -19.55 -6.71
C LEU A 266 -5.39 -18.57 -7.86
N ILE A 267 -4.67 -18.84 -8.91
CA ILE A 267 -4.72 -18.04 -10.13
C ILE A 267 -5.65 -18.74 -11.09
N ASP A 268 -6.70 -18.04 -11.51
CA ASP A 268 -7.57 -18.52 -12.57
C ASP A 268 -6.88 -18.36 -13.93
N TYR A 269 -6.11 -19.36 -14.32
CA TYR A 269 -5.48 -19.40 -15.65
C TYR A 269 -6.46 -19.65 -16.79
N ALA A 270 -7.71 -19.84 -16.52
CA ALA A 270 -8.71 -20.10 -17.56
C ALA A 270 -8.97 -18.89 -18.45
N ALA A 271 -8.68 -17.67 -17.97
CA ALA A 271 -8.59 -16.52 -18.86
C ALA A 271 -7.49 -16.68 -19.94
N LEU A 272 -6.62 -17.69 -19.83
CA LEU A 272 -5.53 -18.01 -20.76
C LEU A 272 -5.88 -19.13 -21.76
N GLY A 273 -7.10 -19.62 -21.80
CA GLY A 273 -7.55 -20.52 -22.84
C GLY A 273 -8.23 -21.83 -22.45
N GLU A 274 -8.34 -22.15 -21.15
CA GLU A 274 -9.16 -23.31 -20.75
C GLU A 274 -10.66 -23.02 -20.94
N GLN A 275 -11.35 -23.95 -21.57
CA GLN A 275 -12.80 -23.84 -21.74
C GLN A 275 -13.49 -24.11 -20.42
N ALA A 276 -14.39 -23.19 -20.04
CA ALA A 276 -15.27 -23.39 -18.90
C ALA A 276 -16.33 -24.44 -19.26
N VAL A 277 -16.54 -25.39 -18.33
CA VAL A 277 -17.66 -26.36 -18.45
C VAL A 277 -18.88 -25.84 -17.67
N PRO A 278 -20.10 -26.01 -18.21
CA PRO A 278 -21.32 -25.56 -17.54
C PRO A 278 -21.55 -26.31 -16.23
N VAL A 279 -21.92 -25.59 -15.16
CA VAL A 279 -22.47 -26.17 -13.94
C VAL A 279 -23.99 -26.11 -14.05
N ILE A 280 -24.64 -27.26 -14.06
CA ILE A 280 -26.11 -27.35 -14.27
C ILE A 280 -26.89 -27.76 -13.02
N GLY A 281 -26.20 -28.13 -11.95
CA GLY A 281 -26.81 -28.54 -10.67
C GLY A 281 -25.86 -28.42 -9.49
N ILE A 282 -26.43 -28.19 -8.31
CA ILE A 282 -25.73 -28.20 -7.02
C ILE A 282 -26.60 -28.98 -6.05
N GLU A 283 -26.00 -29.84 -5.26
CA GLU A 283 -26.61 -30.53 -4.13
C GLU A 283 -25.75 -30.29 -2.89
N THR A 284 -26.36 -29.77 -1.83
CA THR A 284 -25.70 -29.47 -0.56
C THR A 284 -26.24 -30.27 0.62
N SER A 285 -27.18 -31.18 0.37
CA SER A 285 -27.75 -32.09 1.39
C SER A 285 -26.83 -33.33 1.58
N GLY A 286 -25.75 -33.17 2.33
CA GLY A 286 -24.75 -34.21 2.50
C GLY A 286 -23.38 -33.73 2.08
N ALA A 287 -22.59 -34.57 1.41
CA ALA A 287 -21.38 -34.13 0.73
C ALA A 287 -21.78 -33.20 -0.44
N ALA A 288 -21.26 -31.98 -0.44
CA ALA A 288 -21.63 -31.01 -1.49
C ALA A 288 -21.16 -31.52 -2.85
N THR A 289 -22.06 -31.58 -3.82
CA THR A 289 -21.73 -31.98 -5.19
C THR A 289 -22.24 -30.98 -6.22
N ILE A 290 -21.51 -30.84 -7.30
CA ILE A 290 -21.92 -30.07 -8.47
C ILE A 290 -22.10 -31.00 -9.66
N THR A 291 -23.07 -30.72 -10.51
CA THR A 291 -23.29 -31.44 -11.79
C THR A 291 -22.66 -30.64 -12.91
N VAL A 292 -21.66 -31.27 -13.56
CA VAL A 292 -20.78 -30.64 -14.57
C VAL A 292 -20.58 -31.62 -15.73
N PRO A 293 -21.55 -31.76 -16.64
CA PRO A 293 -21.45 -32.69 -17.74
C PRO A 293 -20.26 -32.40 -18.66
N GLY A 294 -19.53 -33.43 -19.00
CA GLY A 294 -18.39 -33.33 -19.93
C GLY A 294 -17.09 -32.78 -19.30
N HIS A 295 -17.03 -32.72 -17.96
CA HIS A 295 -15.78 -32.37 -17.29
C HIS A 295 -14.74 -33.51 -17.35
N ASP A 296 -13.48 -33.12 -17.18
CA ASP A 296 -12.34 -34.05 -17.07
C ASP A 296 -11.54 -33.82 -15.77
N PHE A 297 -12.20 -33.21 -14.76
CA PHE A 297 -11.59 -32.92 -13.45
C PHE A 297 -11.20 -34.22 -12.73
N GLN A 298 -10.13 -34.12 -11.93
CA GLN A 298 -9.63 -35.22 -11.12
C GLN A 298 -9.69 -34.90 -9.63
N SER A 299 -9.80 -35.93 -8.79
CA SER A 299 -9.78 -35.76 -7.34
C SER A 299 -8.49 -35.10 -6.88
N GLY A 300 -8.62 -34.09 -5.99
CA GLY A 300 -7.51 -33.28 -5.49
C GLY A 300 -7.20 -32.04 -6.31
N GLU A 301 -7.77 -31.90 -7.52
CA GLU A 301 -7.63 -30.66 -8.30
C GLU A 301 -8.38 -29.49 -7.63
N ARG A 302 -7.91 -28.28 -7.92
CA ARG A 302 -8.63 -27.06 -7.57
C ARG A 302 -9.44 -26.59 -8.77
N ILE A 303 -10.65 -26.15 -8.50
CA ILE A 303 -11.54 -25.56 -9.50
C ILE A 303 -12.07 -24.21 -9.03
N VAL A 304 -12.39 -23.36 -9.98
CA VAL A 304 -13.11 -22.11 -9.74
C VAL A 304 -14.52 -22.22 -10.31
N LEU A 305 -15.49 -21.89 -9.48
CA LEU A 305 -16.92 -21.87 -9.82
C LEU A 305 -17.34 -20.41 -9.95
N GLN A 306 -18.02 -20.09 -11.05
CA GLN A 306 -18.46 -18.72 -11.35
C GLN A 306 -19.93 -18.65 -11.67
N ARG A 307 -20.56 -17.50 -11.40
CA ARG A 307 -21.97 -17.20 -11.71
C ARG A 307 -22.96 -18.19 -11.07
N LEU A 308 -22.60 -18.79 -9.95
CA LEU A 308 -23.45 -19.78 -9.28
C LEU A 308 -24.82 -19.20 -8.88
N SER A 309 -24.88 -17.92 -8.45
CA SER A 309 -26.11 -17.24 -8.00
C SER A 309 -26.75 -16.32 -9.05
N GLY A 310 -26.25 -16.30 -10.30
CA GLY A 310 -26.79 -15.48 -11.39
C GLY A 310 -26.42 -14.01 -11.39
N ALA A 311 -25.81 -13.49 -10.33
CA ALA A 311 -25.25 -12.15 -10.34
C ALA A 311 -23.90 -12.19 -11.10
N GLU A 312 -23.72 -11.29 -12.06
CA GLU A 312 -22.43 -11.17 -12.77
C GLU A 312 -21.28 -10.80 -11.83
N ASP A 313 -21.62 -10.17 -10.70
CA ASP A 313 -20.70 -9.71 -9.65
C ASP A 313 -20.54 -10.68 -8.48
N ALA A 314 -21.10 -11.88 -8.55
CA ALA A 314 -20.94 -12.87 -7.49
C ALA A 314 -19.49 -13.36 -7.44
N ALA A 315 -18.87 -13.31 -6.25
CA ALA A 315 -17.52 -13.76 -6.02
C ALA A 315 -17.31 -15.19 -6.56
N ALA A 316 -16.20 -15.42 -7.25
CA ALA A 316 -15.82 -16.77 -7.67
C ALA A 316 -15.58 -17.66 -6.45
N VAL A 317 -16.12 -18.88 -6.45
CA VAL A 317 -15.90 -19.86 -5.39
C VAL A 317 -14.78 -20.79 -5.81
N PHE A 318 -13.68 -20.81 -5.06
CA PHE A 318 -12.60 -21.75 -5.25
C PHE A 318 -12.87 -23.00 -4.41
N ALA A 319 -12.73 -24.15 -5.03
CA ALA A 319 -13.09 -25.43 -4.41
C ALA A 319 -12.09 -26.54 -4.70
N THR A 320 -11.95 -27.48 -3.79
CA THR A 320 -11.19 -28.70 -4.01
C THR A 320 -12.11 -29.82 -4.47
N VAL A 321 -11.74 -30.50 -5.55
CA VAL A 321 -12.43 -31.64 -6.11
C VAL A 321 -12.24 -32.85 -5.23
N GLY A 322 -13.33 -33.44 -4.78
CA GLY A 322 -13.39 -34.72 -4.07
C GLY A 322 -13.56 -35.90 -5.02
N ALA A 323 -14.54 -36.74 -4.75
CA ALA A 323 -14.90 -37.83 -5.64
C ALA A 323 -15.49 -37.32 -6.96
N VAL A 324 -15.15 -37.95 -8.07
CA VAL A 324 -15.61 -37.61 -9.39
C VAL A 324 -16.37 -38.74 -10.04
N SER A 325 -17.38 -38.40 -10.83
CA SER A 325 -18.07 -39.30 -11.75
C SER A 325 -18.07 -38.71 -13.15
N LEU A 326 -18.77 -39.31 -14.11
CA LEU A 326 -18.87 -38.78 -15.48
C LEU A 326 -19.55 -37.40 -15.57
N GLU A 327 -20.39 -37.09 -14.62
CA GLU A 327 -21.22 -35.86 -14.65
C GLU A 327 -21.19 -35.07 -13.33
N THR A 328 -20.64 -35.61 -12.25
CA THR A 328 -20.67 -34.98 -10.94
C THR A 328 -19.30 -34.90 -10.27
N VAL A 329 -19.10 -33.82 -9.52
CA VAL A 329 -17.87 -33.50 -8.79
C VAL A 329 -18.24 -33.18 -7.35
N GLU A 330 -17.64 -33.90 -6.39
CA GLU A 330 -17.73 -33.57 -4.97
C GLU A 330 -16.87 -32.37 -4.63
N ILE A 331 -17.36 -31.50 -3.74
CA ILE A 331 -16.66 -30.30 -3.26
C ILE A 331 -16.29 -30.50 -1.79
N LEU A 332 -15.00 -30.44 -1.47
CA LEU A 332 -14.48 -30.77 -0.13
C LEU A 332 -14.42 -29.60 0.84
N ASP A 333 -14.13 -28.37 0.37
CA ASP A 333 -13.67 -27.26 1.23
C ASP A 333 -14.46 -25.94 1.10
N SER A 334 -15.51 -25.91 0.32
CA SER A 334 -16.24 -24.67 0.03
C SER A 334 -17.76 -24.82 0.11
N GLN A 335 -18.24 -25.80 0.89
CA GLN A 335 -19.67 -26.12 0.97
C GLN A 335 -20.54 -24.95 1.43
N SER A 336 -20.05 -24.14 2.39
CA SER A 336 -20.79 -22.97 2.91
C SER A 336 -20.90 -21.81 1.92
N ALA A 337 -20.06 -21.79 0.88
CA ALA A 337 -20.08 -20.76 -0.15
C ALA A 337 -20.94 -21.14 -1.38
N LEU A 338 -21.49 -22.35 -1.41
CA LEU A 338 -22.31 -22.82 -2.51
C LEU A 338 -23.79 -22.41 -2.29
N PRO A 339 -24.44 -21.81 -3.28
CA PRO A 339 -25.87 -21.53 -3.21
C PRO A 339 -26.69 -22.85 -3.31
N PRO A 340 -27.90 -22.89 -2.76
CA PRO A 340 -28.73 -24.11 -2.79
C PRO A 340 -29.22 -24.49 -4.19
N THR A 341 -29.13 -23.58 -5.14
CA THR A 341 -29.50 -23.80 -6.54
C THR A 341 -28.56 -23.07 -7.46
N VAL A 342 -28.27 -23.65 -8.62
CA VAL A 342 -27.47 -23.03 -9.66
C VAL A 342 -28.30 -22.20 -10.62
N THR A 343 -27.78 -21.10 -11.10
CA THR A 343 -28.43 -20.27 -12.11
C THR A 343 -27.92 -20.58 -13.52
N GLN A 344 -28.67 -20.20 -14.53
CA GLN A 344 -28.26 -20.36 -15.93
C GLN A 344 -26.98 -19.55 -16.21
N GLY A 345 -25.96 -20.20 -16.77
CA GLY A 345 -24.68 -19.59 -17.08
C GLY A 345 -23.59 -19.82 -16.05
N ALA A 346 -23.87 -20.58 -14.97
CA ALA A 346 -22.83 -21.02 -14.05
C ALA A 346 -21.78 -21.90 -14.72
N THR A 347 -20.53 -21.74 -14.34
CA THR A 347 -19.40 -22.46 -14.96
C THR A 347 -18.40 -22.95 -13.93
N ALA A 348 -17.70 -24.03 -14.26
CA ALA A 348 -16.56 -24.57 -13.54
C ALA A 348 -15.33 -24.66 -14.45
N ARG A 349 -14.14 -24.44 -13.90
CA ARG A 349 -12.84 -24.55 -14.56
C ARG A 349 -11.78 -24.95 -13.56
N ARG A 350 -10.65 -25.48 -14.05
CA ARG A 350 -9.48 -25.69 -13.19
C ARG A 350 -8.97 -24.38 -12.66
N ALA A 351 -8.68 -24.36 -11.37
CA ALA A 351 -7.89 -23.32 -10.74
C ALA A 351 -6.51 -23.90 -10.44
N ILE A 352 -5.48 -23.25 -10.92
CA ILE A 352 -4.12 -23.72 -10.72
C ILE A 352 -3.58 -23.04 -9.47
N SER A 353 -3.10 -23.84 -8.50
CA SER A 353 -2.29 -23.32 -7.41
C SER A 353 -0.98 -22.81 -8.02
N ALA A 354 -0.63 -21.56 -7.72
CA ALA A 354 0.59 -20.97 -8.23
C ALA A 354 1.33 -20.25 -7.10
N ASN A 355 2.63 -20.06 -7.33
CA ASN A 355 3.36 -19.09 -6.53
C ASN A 355 2.86 -17.67 -6.87
N ARG A 356 3.17 -16.69 -6.02
CA ARG A 356 2.68 -15.31 -6.18
C ARG A 356 3.15 -14.62 -7.46
N ALA A 357 4.23 -15.10 -8.07
CA ALA A 357 4.76 -14.58 -9.33
C ALA A 357 4.11 -15.21 -10.57
N GLY A 358 3.44 -16.34 -10.45
CA GLY A 358 2.88 -17.10 -11.57
C GLY A 358 3.91 -17.61 -12.56
N THR A 359 5.18 -17.69 -12.17
CA THR A 359 6.30 -18.07 -13.04
C THR A 359 7.41 -18.72 -12.25
N TYR A 360 8.39 -19.30 -12.95
CA TYR A 360 9.63 -19.72 -12.30
C TYR A 360 10.36 -18.50 -11.74
N VAL A 361 10.85 -18.60 -10.50
CA VAL A 361 11.69 -17.59 -9.88
C VAL A 361 13.04 -18.17 -9.53
N PHE A 362 14.09 -17.56 -10.05
CA PHE A 362 15.47 -17.92 -9.75
C PHE A 362 16.06 -16.87 -8.86
N GLU A 363 16.92 -17.29 -7.93
CA GLU A 363 17.65 -16.41 -7.00
C GLU A 363 19.11 -16.26 -7.44
N MET A 364 19.62 -15.07 -7.32
CA MET A 364 20.99 -14.68 -7.50
C MET A 364 21.49 -14.13 -6.16
N ASP A 365 22.13 -14.99 -5.38
CA ASP A 365 22.69 -14.65 -4.08
C ASP A 365 24.13 -14.15 -4.24
N TYR A 366 24.37 -12.91 -3.86
CA TYR A 366 25.67 -12.26 -3.82
C TYR A 366 26.05 -11.74 -2.43
N SER A 367 25.50 -12.33 -1.38
CA SER A 367 25.74 -11.97 0.01
C SER A 367 27.23 -12.06 0.38
N ASN A 368 27.98 -12.97 -0.26
CA ASN A 368 29.42 -13.11 -0.07
C ASN A 368 30.26 -12.03 -0.78
N TRP A 369 29.63 -11.16 -1.57
CA TRP A 369 30.32 -10.04 -2.18
C TRP A 369 30.44 -8.89 -1.18
N MET A 370 31.68 -8.58 -0.79
CA MET A 370 32.02 -7.49 0.10
C MET A 370 32.73 -6.37 -0.70
N PRO A 371 31.98 -5.41 -1.23
CA PRO A 371 32.56 -4.31 -1.98
C PRO A 371 33.40 -3.42 -1.05
N THR A 372 34.61 -3.05 -1.50
CA THR A 372 35.56 -2.23 -0.71
C THR A 372 35.39 -0.74 -1.00
N GLN A 373 34.53 -0.36 -1.91
CA GLN A 373 34.33 1.02 -2.35
C GLN A 373 32.86 1.31 -2.62
N ASN A 374 32.45 2.50 -2.25
CA ASN A 374 31.16 3.04 -2.71
C ASN A 374 31.17 3.16 -4.23
N GLY A 375 30.02 2.90 -4.87
CA GLY A 375 29.94 2.94 -6.33
C GLY A 375 28.56 2.51 -6.85
N ARG A 376 28.45 2.50 -8.16
CA ARG A 376 27.24 2.10 -8.87
C ARG A 376 27.50 0.78 -9.59
N TYR A 377 26.56 -0.13 -9.49
CA TYR A 377 26.72 -1.50 -9.96
C TYR A 377 25.49 -1.97 -10.74
N ARG A 378 25.67 -3.02 -11.53
CA ARG A 378 24.58 -3.73 -12.23
C ARG A 378 24.81 -5.24 -12.12
N ILE A 379 23.73 -5.98 -12.12
CA ILE A 379 23.76 -7.44 -12.28
C ILE A 379 23.60 -7.75 -13.75
N ARG A 380 24.50 -8.55 -14.30
CA ARG A 380 24.42 -9.15 -15.64
C ARG A 380 24.12 -10.63 -15.53
N VAL A 381 23.11 -11.10 -16.26
CA VAL A 381 22.88 -12.53 -16.50
C VAL A 381 23.43 -12.86 -17.88
N ASP A 382 24.38 -13.78 -17.94
CA ASP A 382 25.07 -14.13 -19.17
C ASP A 382 24.09 -14.65 -20.22
N GLY A 383 24.10 -14.06 -21.41
CA GLY A 383 23.19 -14.41 -22.52
C GLY A 383 21.82 -13.74 -22.46
N LEU A 384 21.53 -12.88 -21.48
CA LEU A 384 20.26 -12.17 -21.35
C LEU A 384 20.44 -10.64 -21.39
N GLY A 385 21.11 -10.07 -20.43
CA GLY A 385 21.21 -8.61 -20.28
C GLY A 385 21.59 -8.18 -18.86
N VAL A 386 21.35 -6.89 -18.56
CA VAL A 386 21.71 -6.29 -17.27
C VAL A 386 20.49 -5.80 -16.49
N SER A 387 20.64 -5.67 -15.17
CA SER A 387 19.64 -5.03 -14.29
C SER A 387 19.62 -3.51 -14.45
N ASP A 388 18.68 -2.86 -13.79
CA ASP A 388 18.82 -1.46 -13.41
C ASP A 388 20.06 -1.27 -12.54
N VAL A 389 20.52 0.00 -12.41
CA VAL A 389 21.67 0.35 -11.57
C VAL A 389 21.24 0.36 -10.11
N PHE A 390 22.05 -0.22 -9.24
CA PHE A 390 21.93 -0.06 -7.79
C PHE A 390 23.24 0.54 -7.23
N GLN A 391 23.14 1.14 -6.06
CA GLN A 391 24.27 1.81 -5.42
C GLN A 391 24.82 0.97 -4.26
N VAL A 392 26.12 1.03 -4.03
CA VAL A 392 26.72 0.64 -2.76
C VAL A 392 27.24 1.90 -2.07
N SER A 393 26.80 2.12 -0.83
CA SER A 393 27.15 3.29 -0.03
C SER A 393 27.13 2.94 1.45
N SER A 394 28.11 3.38 2.21
CA SER A 394 28.12 3.26 3.68
C SER A 394 26.95 4.01 4.35
N ASP A 395 26.37 5.02 3.68
CA ASP A 395 25.24 5.80 4.18
C ASP A 395 23.88 5.27 3.65
N HIS A 396 23.85 4.10 3.00
CA HIS A 396 22.66 3.61 2.31
C HIS A 396 21.42 3.57 3.21
N TRP A 397 21.46 2.89 4.34
CA TRP A 397 20.32 2.75 5.25
C TRP A 397 19.96 4.06 5.93
N LYS A 398 20.94 4.92 6.20
CA LYS A 398 20.72 6.29 6.66
C LYS A 398 19.92 7.12 5.65
N ASP A 399 20.27 7.03 4.36
CA ASP A 399 19.57 7.75 3.30
C ASP A 399 18.13 7.25 3.11
N ILE A 400 17.91 5.94 3.20
CA ILE A 400 16.57 5.35 3.19
C ILE A 400 15.75 5.81 4.41
N GLY A 401 16.35 5.74 5.61
CA GLY A 401 15.73 6.21 6.85
C GLY A 401 15.38 7.70 6.78
N ARG A 402 16.29 8.53 6.28
CA ARG A 402 16.05 9.96 6.06
C ARG A 402 14.92 10.22 5.07
N SER A 403 14.86 9.46 3.98
CA SER A 403 13.81 9.61 2.99
C SER A 403 12.43 9.25 3.58
N ALA A 404 12.32 8.17 4.35
CA ALA A 404 11.09 7.78 5.01
C ALA A 404 10.67 8.77 6.12
N LEU A 405 11.62 9.28 6.92
CA LEU A 405 11.37 10.37 7.88
C LEU A 405 10.89 11.64 7.17
N GLY A 406 11.44 11.95 5.99
CA GLY A 406 10.96 13.02 5.13
C GLY A 406 9.51 12.80 4.70
N GLY A 407 9.15 11.55 4.40
CA GLY A 407 7.76 11.15 4.15
C GLY A 407 6.85 11.49 5.32
N LEU A 408 7.23 11.15 6.55
CA LEU A 408 6.47 11.53 7.76
C LEU A 408 6.36 13.05 7.91
N TYR A 409 7.48 13.78 7.76
CA TYR A 409 7.47 15.23 7.83
C TYR A 409 6.49 15.85 6.83
N ASN A 410 6.46 15.36 5.60
CA ASN A 410 5.58 15.84 4.54
C ASN A 410 4.09 15.58 4.83
N HIS A 411 3.77 14.73 5.82
CA HIS A 411 2.40 14.49 6.31
C HIS A 411 2.05 15.30 7.56
N ARG A 412 2.95 16.15 8.08
CA ARG A 412 2.64 16.97 9.26
C ARG A 412 1.51 17.96 8.97
N SER A 413 0.47 17.93 9.79
CA SER A 413 -0.67 18.84 9.76
C SER A 413 -0.36 20.12 10.57
N GLY A 414 -1.03 21.22 10.27
CA GLY A 414 -0.94 22.44 11.07
C GLY A 414 0.25 23.36 10.76
N ILE A 415 1.15 22.95 9.87
CA ILE A 415 2.32 23.73 9.45
C ILE A 415 2.40 23.86 7.92
N ALA A 416 3.08 24.89 7.46
CA ALA A 416 3.52 24.97 6.06
C ALA A 416 4.73 24.08 5.85
N LEU A 417 4.78 23.37 4.73
CA LEU A 417 5.94 22.60 4.32
C LEU A 417 6.84 23.43 3.42
N ASP A 418 8.11 23.55 3.76
CA ASP A 418 9.08 24.49 3.18
C ASP A 418 10.00 23.86 2.12
N GLY A 419 9.72 22.63 1.70
CA GLY A 419 10.50 21.92 0.69
C GLY A 419 11.75 21.20 1.21
N ARG A 420 12.07 21.24 2.50
CA ARG A 420 13.28 20.61 3.09
C ARG A 420 13.37 19.09 2.85
N PHE A 421 12.23 18.45 2.58
CA PHE A 421 12.14 17.05 2.18
C PHE A 421 11.49 16.87 0.80
N GLY A 422 11.67 17.87 -0.09
CA GLY A 422 11.26 17.76 -1.49
C GLY A 422 9.78 17.97 -1.79
N PHE A 423 9.00 18.50 -0.82
CA PHE A 423 7.61 18.85 -1.02
C PHE A 423 7.25 20.15 -0.30
N GLU A 424 6.55 21.06 -0.99
CA GLU A 424 6.09 22.34 -0.45
C GLU A 424 4.57 22.40 -0.51
N ARG A 425 3.94 22.90 0.56
CA ARG A 425 2.53 23.29 0.57
C ARG A 425 2.23 24.29 1.68
N PRO A 426 1.15 25.11 1.54
CA PRO A 426 0.65 25.96 2.63
C PRO A 426 0.26 25.14 3.85
N ALA A 427 0.15 25.79 5.00
CA ALA A 427 -0.34 25.18 6.22
C ALA A 427 -1.78 24.67 6.03
N ALA A 428 -2.05 23.42 6.43
CA ALA A 428 -3.36 22.79 6.35
C ALA A 428 -3.91 22.52 7.74
N PHE A 429 -5.23 22.59 7.90
CA PHE A 429 -5.94 22.30 9.15
C PHE A 429 -5.49 23.13 10.36
N VAL A 430 -5.29 24.43 10.15
CA VAL A 430 -5.00 25.39 11.21
C VAL A 430 -6.29 26.05 11.65
N PRO A 431 -6.75 25.86 12.91
CA PRO A 431 -7.96 26.49 13.42
C PRO A 431 -7.92 28.02 13.32
N GLY A 432 -8.98 28.63 12.77
CA GLY A 432 -9.09 30.06 12.59
C GLY A 432 -8.29 30.65 11.40
N LEU A 433 -7.47 29.85 10.71
CA LEU A 433 -6.78 30.25 9.47
C LEU A 433 -7.50 29.69 8.24
N ASN A 434 -7.64 28.38 8.13
CA ASN A 434 -8.23 27.73 6.97
C ASN A 434 -9.28 26.67 7.31
N VAL A 435 -9.53 26.43 8.58
CA VAL A 435 -10.53 25.46 9.05
C VAL A 435 -11.16 25.90 10.37
N GLU A 436 -12.43 25.53 10.55
CA GLU A 436 -13.08 25.52 11.87
C GLU A 436 -13.29 24.07 12.28
N ILE A 437 -12.83 23.71 13.48
CA ILE A 437 -12.95 22.35 14.00
C ILE A 437 -14.10 22.32 15.02
N ALA A 438 -15.11 21.51 14.77
CA ALA A 438 -16.23 21.31 15.69
C ALA A 438 -15.91 20.21 16.71
N GLU A 439 -16.38 20.34 17.94
CA GLU A 439 -16.37 19.22 18.87
C GLU A 439 -17.52 18.26 18.57
N SER A 440 -17.21 16.96 18.50
CA SER A 440 -18.20 15.89 18.41
C SER A 440 -18.36 15.18 19.76
N THR A 441 -19.52 14.58 19.99
CA THR A 441 -19.81 13.62 21.07
C THR A 441 -19.60 12.17 20.63
N LEU A 442 -19.20 11.91 19.38
CA LEU A 442 -18.85 10.58 18.86
C LEU A 442 -17.42 10.20 19.29
N PRO A 443 -17.22 9.15 20.11
CA PRO A 443 -15.89 8.60 20.35
C PRO A 443 -15.34 7.90 19.10
N LEU A 444 -14.01 7.90 18.92
CA LEU A 444 -13.38 7.20 17.81
C LEU A 444 -13.71 5.69 17.83
N SER A 445 -13.70 5.06 18.99
CA SER A 445 -14.04 3.63 19.13
C SER A 445 -15.41 3.25 18.58
N PHE A 446 -16.36 4.19 18.50
CA PHE A 446 -17.71 3.95 17.95
C PHE A 446 -17.81 4.22 16.44
N SER A 447 -16.87 4.99 15.87
CA SER A 447 -16.92 5.34 14.45
C SER A 447 -16.57 4.15 13.55
N SER A 448 -16.83 4.27 12.25
CA SER A 448 -16.42 3.29 11.22
C SER A 448 -14.89 3.11 11.15
N HIS A 449 -14.13 4.08 11.65
CA HIS A 449 -12.66 4.02 11.75
C HIS A 449 -12.18 3.48 13.11
N GLY A 450 -13.08 3.21 14.02
CA GLY A 450 -12.78 2.65 15.35
C GLY A 450 -13.11 1.17 15.49
N THR A 451 -12.82 0.64 16.67
CA THR A 451 -12.93 -0.80 16.97
C THR A 451 -14.33 -1.38 16.79
N LEU A 452 -15.37 -0.59 17.04
CA LEU A 452 -16.75 -1.06 16.96
C LEU A 452 -17.35 -0.94 15.55
N GLY A 453 -16.90 0.01 14.72
CA GLY A 453 -17.38 0.18 13.36
C GLY A 453 -18.87 0.48 13.25
N LEU A 454 -19.49 1.17 14.22
CA LEU A 454 -20.94 1.32 14.32
C LEU A 454 -21.49 2.53 13.55
N VAL A 455 -20.78 3.65 13.61
CA VAL A 455 -21.25 4.93 13.08
C VAL A 455 -20.36 5.36 11.93
N PRO A 456 -20.89 5.62 10.73
CA PRO A 456 -20.12 6.23 9.65
C PRO A 456 -19.45 7.51 10.16
N PHE A 457 -18.15 7.67 9.93
CA PHE A 457 -17.41 8.84 10.44
C PHE A 457 -17.93 10.15 9.86
N GLU A 458 -18.49 10.12 8.66
CA GLU A 458 -19.15 11.26 8.00
C GLU A 458 -20.30 11.82 8.83
N ASP A 459 -20.93 10.99 9.63
CA ASP A 459 -22.04 11.39 10.47
C ASP A 459 -21.64 12.15 11.74
N ALA A 460 -20.36 12.13 12.10
CA ALA A 460 -19.86 12.85 13.27
C ALA A 460 -20.12 14.38 13.22
N ALA A 461 -20.26 14.95 12.03
CA ALA A 461 -20.64 16.34 11.82
C ALA A 461 -22.15 16.59 11.85
N ASN A 462 -22.99 15.56 11.97
CA ASN A 462 -24.44 15.67 12.05
C ASN A 462 -24.91 16.31 13.39
N SER A 463 -26.12 16.86 13.40
CA SER A 463 -26.69 17.44 14.60
C SER A 463 -26.82 16.47 15.79
N THR A 464 -26.89 15.17 15.50
CA THR A 464 -26.91 14.10 16.52
C THR A 464 -25.63 14.06 17.37
N TRP A 465 -24.49 14.30 16.72
CA TRP A 465 -23.16 14.17 17.33
C TRP A 465 -22.48 15.51 17.66
N ARG A 466 -23.02 16.63 17.16
CA ARG A 466 -22.48 17.96 17.43
C ARG A 466 -22.97 18.49 18.76
N ASN A 467 -22.04 18.97 19.60
CA ASN A 467 -22.39 19.65 20.86
C ASN A 467 -22.46 21.18 20.73
N GLY A 468 -22.27 21.73 19.52
CA GLY A 468 -22.31 23.16 19.22
C GLY A 468 -21.07 23.94 19.69
N LYS A 469 -20.05 23.27 20.17
CA LYS A 469 -18.77 23.89 20.55
C LYS A 469 -17.76 23.82 19.42
N SER A 470 -16.91 24.83 19.33
CA SER A 470 -15.72 24.82 18.48
C SER A 470 -14.50 24.42 19.32
N ALA A 471 -13.62 23.64 18.68
CA ALA A 471 -12.35 23.27 19.29
C ALA A 471 -11.44 24.49 19.50
N GLY A 472 -10.55 24.40 20.47
CA GLY A 472 -9.57 25.46 20.76
C GLY A 472 -8.58 25.71 19.62
N ALA A 473 -7.92 26.88 19.68
CA ALA A 473 -6.88 27.24 18.71
C ALA A 473 -5.69 26.27 18.67
N ASP A 474 -5.50 25.48 19.74
CA ASP A 474 -4.38 24.54 19.89
C ASP A 474 -4.65 23.16 19.25
N TYR A 475 -5.81 22.94 18.62
CA TYR A 475 -6.20 21.67 18.01
C TYR A 475 -5.65 21.52 16.58
N TRP A 476 -4.34 21.62 16.44
CA TRP A 476 -3.59 21.43 15.18
C TRP A 476 -2.41 20.50 15.40
N GLY A 477 -1.86 19.91 14.34
CA GLY A 477 -0.70 19.00 14.43
C GLY A 477 -1.08 17.55 14.11
N GLY A 478 -0.21 16.60 14.49
CA GLY A 478 -0.31 15.22 14.07
C GLY A 478 0.05 15.03 12.60
N TYR A 479 -0.17 13.81 12.09
CA TYR A 479 0.04 13.49 10.69
C TYR A 479 -1.31 13.39 9.98
N MET A 480 -1.40 13.92 8.77
CA MET A 480 -2.48 13.63 7.83
C MET A 480 -2.22 12.26 7.23
N ASP A 481 -3.13 11.32 7.38
CA ASP A 481 -2.97 9.98 6.82
C ASP A 481 -3.55 9.88 5.40
N ALA A 482 -2.97 9.01 4.60
CA ALA A 482 -3.43 8.61 3.27
C ALA A 482 -4.03 9.72 2.39
N GLY A 483 -5.23 9.47 1.86
CA GLY A 483 -5.98 10.39 1.01
C GLY A 483 -7.13 11.10 1.71
N ASP A 484 -7.42 10.83 2.98
CA ASP A 484 -8.56 11.39 3.74
C ASP A 484 -8.17 12.33 4.88
N TRP A 485 -6.86 12.45 5.14
CA TRP A 485 -6.26 13.43 6.07
C TRP A 485 -6.67 13.27 7.54
N ASP A 486 -7.07 12.08 7.94
CA ASP A 486 -7.36 11.77 9.34
C ASP A 486 -6.11 11.88 10.22
N ARG A 487 -6.32 12.19 11.51
CA ARG A 487 -5.27 12.37 12.51
C ARG A 487 -5.67 11.64 13.79
N HIS A 488 -5.57 10.33 13.74
CA HIS A 488 -6.08 9.43 14.77
C HIS A 488 -5.03 9.06 15.83
N ILE A 489 -5.51 8.64 17.00
CA ILE A 489 -4.67 8.22 18.14
C ILE A 489 -3.70 7.08 17.77
N VAL A 490 -4.05 6.25 16.82
CA VAL A 490 -3.22 5.14 16.32
C VAL A 490 -1.87 5.61 15.75
N HIS A 491 -1.77 6.87 15.30
CA HIS A 491 -0.52 7.44 14.81
C HIS A 491 0.56 7.56 15.89
N LEU A 492 0.21 7.47 17.17
CA LEU A 492 1.18 7.34 18.28
C LEU A 492 2.08 6.10 18.14
N ARG A 493 1.71 5.11 17.33
CA ARG A 493 2.58 3.98 17.00
C ARG A 493 3.86 4.40 16.30
N VAL A 494 3.82 5.46 15.49
CA VAL A 494 5.02 6.06 14.87
C VAL A 494 5.97 6.55 15.96
N SER A 495 5.44 7.32 16.93
CA SER A 495 6.24 7.77 18.07
C SER A 495 6.79 6.59 18.87
N ARG A 496 6.00 5.53 19.08
CA ARG A 496 6.45 4.34 19.81
C ARG A 496 7.64 3.65 19.11
N LEU A 497 7.61 3.52 17.79
CA LEU A 497 8.74 2.95 17.04
C LEU A 497 10.05 3.73 17.27
N PHE A 498 9.98 5.06 17.27
CA PHE A 498 11.17 5.88 17.49
C PHE A 498 11.63 5.87 18.96
N LEU A 499 10.70 5.81 19.91
CA LEU A 499 11.06 5.64 21.33
C LEU A 499 11.73 4.27 21.57
N ASP A 500 11.30 3.22 20.87
CA ASP A 500 11.98 1.91 20.93
C ASP A 500 13.41 2.00 20.37
N LEU A 501 13.62 2.67 19.23
CA LEU A 501 14.95 2.86 18.65
C LEU A 501 15.91 3.62 19.59
N LEU A 502 15.40 4.58 20.37
CA LEU A 502 16.20 5.28 21.39
C LEU A 502 16.67 4.36 22.52
N ASP A 503 15.98 3.25 22.74
CA ASP A 503 16.43 2.21 23.70
C ASP A 503 17.47 1.26 23.10
N TYR A 504 17.51 1.09 21.75
CA TYR A 504 18.28 0.04 21.09
C TYR A 504 19.59 0.54 20.48
N LEU A 505 19.56 1.75 19.93
CA LEU A 505 20.68 2.24 19.16
C LEU A 505 21.83 2.72 20.06
N PRO A 506 23.08 2.53 19.66
CA PRO A 506 24.23 3.11 20.34
C PRO A 506 24.17 4.64 20.38
N THR A 507 24.69 5.25 21.43
CA THR A 507 24.56 6.70 21.68
C THR A 507 25.14 7.58 20.57
N ASP A 508 26.21 7.14 19.92
CA ASP A 508 26.82 7.84 18.79
C ASP A 508 25.92 7.81 17.55
N ARG A 509 25.22 6.70 17.32
CA ARG A 509 24.22 6.55 16.24
C ARG A 509 22.97 7.39 16.47
N LEU A 510 22.52 7.51 17.71
CA LEU A 510 21.40 8.38 18.06
C LEU A 510 21.65 9.87 17.79
N ARG A 511 22.92 10.28 17.62
CA ARG A 511 23.30 11.64 17.22
C ARG A 511 23.35 11.86 15.70
N THR A 512 23.09 10.84 14.91
CA THR A 512 22.98 10.97 13.47
C THR A 512 21.84 11.94 13.12
N SER A 513 22.16 12.97 12.34
CA SER A 513 21.11 13.88 11.88
C SER A 513 20.46 13.35 10.61
N TYR A 514 19.16 13.25 10.65
CA TYR A 514 18.28 12.95 9.51
C TYR A 514 17.65 14.23 8.93
N GLY A 515 17.88 15.40 9.56
CA GLY A 515 17.37 16.68 9.14
C GLY A 515 15.94 16.97 9.64
N ILE A 516 15.50 16.27 10.68
CA ILE A 516 14.21 16.53 11.32
C ILE A 516 14.29 17.88 12.07
N PRO A 517 13.28 18.77 11.91
CA PRO A 517 13.28 20.06 12.58
C PRO A 517 13.15 19.89 14.09
N LYS A 518 13.73 20.84 14.81
CA LYS A 518 13.67 20.87 16.27
C LYS A 518 12.25 21.13 16.75
N SER A 519 11.89 20.58 17.90
CA SER A 519 10.56 20.79 18.49
C SER A 519 10.27 22.26 18.75
N SER A 520 11.29 23.05 19.16
CA SER A 520 11.22 24.50 19.37
C SER A 520 10.87 25.30 18.10
N GLU A 521 11.08 24.73 16.89
CA GLU A 521 10.81 25.43 15.63
C GLU A 521 9.28 25.56 15.35
N PHE A 522 8.49 24.57 15.75
CA PHE A 522 7.06 24.48 15.41
C PHE A 522 6.11 24.37 16.60
N LEU A 523 6.58 23.86 17.74
CA LEU A 523 5.77 23.67 18.94
C LEU A 523 5.93 24.88 19.88
N ASP A 524 5.32 24.79 21.08
CA ASP A 524 5.39 25.85 22.06
C ASP A 524 6.85 26.25 22.37
N PRO A 525 7.28 27.49 22.00
CA PRO A 525 8.68 27.89 22.11
C PRO A 525 9.16 28.04 23.56
N GLU A 526 8.23 28.22 24.54
CA GLU A 526 8.59 28.26 25.95
C GLU A 526 8.79 26.84 26.49
N LEU A 527 7.91 25.93 26.16
CA LEU A 527 7.96 24.54 26.61
C LEU A 527 9.15 23.77 26.02
N TYR A 528 9.53 24.08 24.79
CA TYR A 528 10.57 23.36 24.05
C TYR A 528 11.87 24.16 23.88
N ALA A 529 12.08 25.26 24.64
CA ALA A 529 13.22 26.17 24.51
C ALA A 529 14.58 25.47 24.59
N ASP A 530 14.73 24.49 25.48
CA ASP A 530 16.01 23.82 25.75
C ASP A 530 16.13 22.42 25.12
N THR A 531 15.35 22.15 24.06
CA THR A 531 15.29 20.80 23.45
C THR A 531 16.17 20.63 22.23
N ASP A 532 16.85 21.64 21.73
CA ASP A 532 17.57 21.64 20.43
C ASP A 532 18.68 20.58 20.32
N ASP A 533 19.25 20.15 21.43
CA ASP A 533 20.29 19.12 21.49
C ASP A 533 19.73 17.67 21.52
N LEU A 534 18.41 17.50 21.52
CA LEU A 534 17.79 16.18 21.48
C LEU A 534 18.03 15.49 20.14
N PRO A 535 18.05 14.14 20.10
CA PRO A 535 18.11 13.39 18.85
C PRO A 535 16.92 13.69 17.94
N ASP A 536 17.13 13.67 16.62
CA ASP A 536 16.10 13.86 15.61
C ASP A 536 14.89 12.90 15.82
N LEU A 537 15.17 11.65 16.19
CA LEU A 537 14.11 10.67 16.49
C LEU A 537 13.21 11.06 17.68
N LEU A 538 13.79 11.76 18.65
CA LEU A 538 13.00 12.23 19.79
C LEU A 538 12.14 13.44 19.42
N HIS A 539 12.65 14.33 18.56
CA HIS A 539 11.85 15.41 17.98
C HIS A 539 10.68 14.90 17.15
N GLU A 540 10.90 13.84 16.35
CA GLU A 540 9.83 13.23 15.56
C GLU A 540 8.80 12.54 16.46
N ALA A 541 9.23 11.83 17.51
CA ALA A 541 8.32 11.23 18.47
C ALA A 541 7.48 12.27 19.23
N ILE A 542 8.08 13.40 19.64
CA ILE A 542 7.40 14.50 20.33
C ILE A 542 6.28 15.07 19.46
N TRP A 543 6.44 15.17 18.13
CA TRP A 543 5.48 15.80 17.24
C TRP A 543 4.04 15.31 17.44
N THR A 544 3.84 14.01 17.40
CA THR A 544 2.49 13.42 17.53
C THR A 544 2.06 13.33 18.99
N ILE A 545 2.99 13.07 19.92
CA ILE A 545 2.65 13.00 21.35
C ILE A 545 2.20 14.37 21.86
N ASP A 546 2.85 15.47 21.44
CA ASP A 546 2.43 16.83 21.82
C ASP A 546 1.05 17.18 21.26
N PHE A 547 0.75 16.75 20.05
CA PHE A 547 -0.58 16.94 19.47
C PHE A 547 -1.67 16.32 20.36
N PHE A 548 -1.52 15.06 20.79
CA PHE A 548 -2.50 14.43 21.69
C PHE A 548 -2.45 14.99 23.12
N ARG A 549 -1.30 15.48 23.59
CA ARG A 549 -1.23 16.22 24.87
C ARG A 549 -2.14 17.45 24.86
N ARG A 550 -2.18 18.19 23.75
CA ARG A 550 -3.07 19.36 23.57
C ARG A 550 -4.55 18.98 23.39
N LEU A 551 -4.85 17.73 22.99
CA LEU A 551 -6.21 17.19 22.97
C LEU A 551 -6.66 16.62 24.33
N GLN A 552 -5.83 16.70 25.37
CA GLN A 552 -6.19 16.26 26.72
C GLN A 552 -7.19 17.22 27.38
N GLY A 553 -8.32 16.68 27.80
CA GLY A 553 -9.31 17.43 28.58
C GLY A 553 -8.82 17.81 30.00
N PRO A 554 -9.49 18.77 30.65
CA PRO A 554 -9.15 19.16 32.05
C PRO A 554 -9.38 18.00 33.03
N ASP A 555 -10.23 17.06 32.71
CA ASP A 555 -10.50 15.82 33.44
C ASP A 555 -9.46 14.72 33.21
N GLY A 556 -8.49 14.95 32.32
CA GLY A 556 -7.43 14.02 31.98
C GLY A 556 -7.73 13.11 30.80
N THR A 557 -8.96 13.07 30.30
CA THR A 557 -9.34 12.24 29.15
C THR A 557 -8.71 12.73 27.84
N ILE A 558 -8.52 11.84 26.89
CA ILE A 558 -7.93 12.13 25.56
C ILE A 558 -8.98 11.89 24.47
N ARG A 559 -9.08 12.86 23.55
CA ARG A 559 -9.90 12.77 22.35
C ARG A 559 -9.24 11.84 21.33
N GLY A 560 -10.05 11.09 20.57
CA GLY A 560 -9.57 10.08 19.60
C GLY A 560 -8.80 10.66 18.41
N GLY A 561 -8.88 11.98 18.18
CA GLY A 561 -8.21 12.65 17.06
C GLY A 561 -9.10 13.67 16.37
N ILE A 562 -8.68 14.08 15.15
CA ILE A 562 -9.37 15.08 14.32
C ILE A 562 -9.53 14.50 12.91
N GLU A 563 -10.68 14.78 12.28
CA GLU A 563 -11.00 14.25 10.96
C GLU A 563 -11.94 15.18 10.17
N SER A 564 -11.92 15.09 8.85
CA SER A 564 -12.94 15.66 7.97
C SER A 564 -14.17 14.74 7.91
N ALA A 565 -15.37 15.30 7.83
CA ALA A 565 -16.61 14.53 7.76
C ALA A 565 -16.87 14.02 6.33
N GLY A 566 -15.98 13.20 5.82
CA GLY A 566 -16.02 12.57 4.51
C GLY A 566 -14.67 12.58 3.81
N HIS A 567 -14.58 11.83 2.73
CA HIS A 567 -13.40 11.85 1.89
C HIS A 567 -13.29 13.15 1.10
N PRO A 568 -12.08 13.67 0.86
CA PRO A 568 -11.87 14.92 0.15
C PRO A 568 -12.56 14.92 -1.23
N ILE A 569 -13.09 16.07 -1.64
CA ILE A 569 -13.55 16.24 -3.01
C ILE A 569 -12.34 16.10 -3.94
N LEU A 570 -12.39 15.15 -4.87
CA LEU A 570 -11.30 14.87 -5.80
C LEU A 570 -10.79 16.15 -6.47
N GLY A 571 -9.49 16.38 -6.40
CA GLY A 571 -8.83 17.60 -6.90
C GLY A 571 -8.77 18.74 -5.88
N THR A 572 -9.19 18.54 -4.63
CA THR A 572 -9.01 19.50 -3.55
C THR A 572 -7.71 19.22 -2.80
N ALA A 573 -6.96 20.25 -2.45
CA ALA A 573 -5.78 20.12 -1.57
C ALA A 573 -6.16 20.34 -0.10
N SER A 574 -5.39 19.76 0.81
CA SER A 574 -5.65 19.78 2.25
C SER A 574 -5.80 21.19 2.86
N PHE A 575 -5.03 22.15 2.35
CA PHE A 575 -5.11 23.56 2.79
C PHE A 575 -6.32 24.32 2.21
N LEU A 576 -7.12 23.68 1.36
CA LEU A 576 -8.36 24.20 0.76
C LEU A 576 -9.58 23.32 1.09
N GLU A 577 -9.51 22.56 2.20
CA GLU A 577 -10.60 21.71 2.65
C GLU A 577 -11.91 22.49 2.84
N THR A 578 -13.01 21.88 2.41
CA THR A 578 -14.36 22.46 2.47
C THR A 578 -15.36 21.58 3.23
N LEU A 579 -14.98 20.35 3.56
CA LEU A 579 -15.80 19.49 4.40
C LEU A 579 -15.79 19.99 5.86
N PRO A 580 -16.84 19.74 6.62
CA PRO A 580 -16.81 20.00 8.06
C PRO A 580 -15.69 19.19 8.72
N VAL A 581 -14.86 19.83 9.54
CA VAL A 581 -13.82 19.16 10.32
C VAL A 581 -14.28 19.07 11.77
N PHE A 582 -14.03 17.95 12.40
CA PHE A 582 -14.41 17.69 13.78
C PHE A 582 -13.32 16.98 14.56
N THR A 583 -13.38 17.11 15.89
CA THR A 583 -12.61 16.26 16.80
C THR A 583 -13.51 15.24 17.45
N TYR A 584 -13.06 13.98 17.49
CA TYR A 584 -13.76 12.93 18.21
C TYR A 584 -13.94 13.28 19.70
N ALA A 585 -14.93 12.69 20.32
CA ALA A 585 -15.09 12.76 21.77
C ALA A 585 -13.94 12.03 22.48
N PRO A 586 -13.69 12.32 23.76
CA PRO A 586 -12.83 11.49 24.58
C PRO A 586 -13.28 10.04 24.58
N ASP A 587 -12.31 9.11 24.55
CA ASP A 587 -12.60 7.70 24.78
C ASP A 587 -11.52 7.03 25.64
N ILE A 588 -11.89 5.90 26.27
CA ILE A 588 -11.02 5.20 27.22
C ILE A 588 -9.83 4.59 26.50
N SER A 589 -10.03 4.03 25.31
CA SER A 589 -8.98 3.42 24.48
C SER A 589 -7.91 4.44 24.11
N SER A 590 -8.32 5.61 23.60
CA SER A 590 -7.41 6.72 23.30
C SER A 590 -6.67 7.23 24.54
N THR A 591 -7.36 7.26 25.67
CA THR A 591 -6.80 7.77 26.94
C THR A 591 -5.72 6.84 27.49
N TYR A 592 -5.91 5.51 27.48
CA TYR A 592 -4.86 4.56 27.85
C TYR A 592 -3.69 4.55 26.87
N THR A 593 -3.97 4.60 25.56
CA THR A 593 -2.93 4.62 24.52
C THR A 593 -2.00 5.83 24.72
N TYR A 594 -2.58 7.01 24.93
CA TYR A 594 -1.79 8.21 25.22
C TYR A 594 -0.98 8.07 26.52
N ALA A 595 -1.59 7.57 27.60
CA ALA A 595 -0.90 7.39 28.90
C ALA A 595 0.34 6.50 28.75
N ALA A 596 0.26 5.43 27.97
CA ALA A 596 1.39 4.54 27.68
C ALA A 596 2.54 5.28 26.99
N ILE A 597 2.23 5.96 25.90
CA ILE A 597 3.24 6.58 25.02
C ILE A 597 3.84 7.84 25.65
N ALA A 598 3.02 8.70 26.29
CA ALA A 598 3.49 9.88 27.02
C ALA A 598 4.36 9.48 28.22
N GLY A 599 4.02 8.40 28.94
CA GLY A 599 4.85 7.84 30.01
C GLY A 599 6.20 7.33 29.50
N SER A 600 6.22 6.67 28.33
CA SER A 600 7.47 6.26 27.67
C SER A 600 8.31 7.47 27.25
N LEU A 601 7.69 8.50 26.66
CA LEU A 601 8.39 9.75 26.31
C LEU A 601 9.01 10.41 27.53
N ALA A 602 8.29 10.49 28.65
CA ALA A 602 8.81 11.07 29.90
C ALA A 602 10.10 10.38 30.36
N ARG A 603 10.18 9.04 30.25
CA ARG A 603 11.37 8.26 30.57
C ARG A 603 12.56 8.65 29.66
N HIS A 604 12.31 8.79 28.36
CA HIS A 604 13.37 9.17 27.41
C HIS A 604 13.82 10.62 27.64
N LEU A 605 12.89 11.55 27.85
CA LEU A 605 13.25 12.95 28.19
C LEU A 605 14.12 13.03 29.44
N GLN A 606 13.79 12.24 30.47
CA GLN A 606 14.63 12.14 31.68
C GLN A 606 16.05 11.65 31.35
N ASN A 607 16.15 10.61 30.52
CA ASN A 607 17.42 10.01 30.10
C ASN A 607 18.28 10.97 29.25
N TYR A 608 17.64 11.84 28.48
CA TYR A 608 18.30 12.85 27.64
C TYR A 608 18.47 14.22 28.32
N GLY A 609 18.32 14.28 29.65
CA GLY A 609 18.63 15.48 30.42
C GLY A 609 17.58 16.60 30.36
N GLN A 610 16.32 16.23 30.06
CA GLN A 610 15.17 17.15 30.04
C GLN A 610 14.18 16.86 31.19
N PRO A 611 14.60 17.01 32.46
CA PRO A 611 13.78 16.59 33.59
C PRO A 611 12.49 17.41 33.74
N ASP A 612 12.50 18.71 33.45
CA ASP A 612 11.32 19.56 33.55
C ASP A 612 10.26 19.17 32.51
N LEU A 613 10.67 18.96 31.28
CA LEU A 613 9.76 18.48 30.23
C LEU A 613 9.28 17.04 30.51
N ALA A 614 10.14 16.20 31.09
CA ALA A 614 9.75 14.84 31.50
C ALA A 614 8.64 14.87 32.56
N VAL A 615 8.69 15.82 33.50
CA VAL A 615 7.64 16.03 34.51
C VAL A 615 6.31 16.43 33.85
N VAL A 616 6.32 17.34 32.87
CA VAL A 616 5.11 17.75 32.15
C VAL A 616 4.41 16.56 31.51
N TYR A 617 5.18 15.70 30.80
CA TYR A 617 4.63 14.50 30.12
C TYR A 617 4.21 13.44 31.15
N MET A 618 4.95 13.25 32.23
CA MET A 618 4.60 12.26 33.25
C MET A 618 3.33 12.66 34.02
N GLU A 619 3.14 13.93 34.33
CA GLU A 619 1.91 14.43 34.94
C GLU A 619 0.73 14.27 34.00
N SER A 620 0.91 14.58 32.71
CA SER A 620 -0.12 14.40 31.70
C SER A 620 -0.49 12.90 31.50
N ALA A 621 0.49 11.99 31.45
CA ALA A 621 0.27 10.55 31.39
C ALA A 621 -0.44 10.01 32.64
N SER A 622 -0.07 10.53 33.81
CA SER A 622 -0.71 10.14 35.09
C SER A 622 -2.18 10.57 35.16
N ARG A 623 -2.49 11.80 34.72
CA ARG A 623 -3.89 12.25 34.63
C ARG A 623 -4.69 11.41 33.63
N ALA A 624 -4.10 11.06 32.49
CA ALA A 624 -4.75 10.18 31.51
C ALA A 624 -5.01 8.79 32.11
N TRP A 625 -4.03 8.19 32.78
CA TRP A 625 -4.22 6.91 33.47
C TRP A 625 -5.37 6.98 34.50
N GLU A 626 -5.39 8.00 35.34
CA GLU A 626 -6.44 8.17 36.39
C GLU A 626 -7.83 8.37 35.76
N ALA A 627 -7.92 9.15 34.67
CA ALA A 627 -9.15 9.36 33.94
C ALA A 627 -9.67 8.06 33.30
N ALA A 628 -8.79 7.26 32.67
CA ALA A 628 -9.16 5.98 32.08
C ALA A 628 -9.57 4.95 33.15
N GLU A 629 -8.88 4.89 34.32
CA GLU A 629 -9.28 4.05 35.47
C GLU A 629 -10.67 4.45 36.03
N ALA A 630 -10.97 5.75 36.10
CA ALA A 630 -12.29 6.22 36.45
C ALA A 630 -13.35 5.83 35.41
N GLY A 631 -13.05 6.00 34.11
CA GLY A 631 -13.95 5.67 33.02
C GLY A 631 -14.27 4.18 32.93
N ILE A 632 -13.25 3.29 33.03
CA ILE A 632 -13.48 1.85 33.00
C ILE A 632 -14.27 1.35 34.22
N SER A 633 -14.18 2.05 35.35
CA SER A 633 -14.95 1.70 36.55
C SER A 633 -16.45 1.98 36.41
N ASP A 634 -16.86 2.87 35.50
CA ASP A 634 -18.26 3.20 35.20
C ASP A 634 -18.40 3.58 33.72
N LEU A 635 -18.34 2.55 32.85
CA LEU A 635 -18.50 2.67 31.38
C LEU A 635 -19.85 3.27 30.98
N ASP A 636 -20.90 2.99 31.78
CA ASP A 636 -22.24 3.49 31.49
C ASP A 636 -22.29 5.01 31.65
N ALA A 637 -21.68 5.54 32.70
CA ALA A 637 -21.59 6.97 32.89
C ALA A 637 -20.62 7.64 31.89
N PHE A 638 -19.48 7.00 31.61
CA PHE A 638 -18.49 7.58 30.71
C PHE A 638 -19.02 7.73 29.26
N TYR A 639 -19.73 6.74 28.74
CA TYR A 639 -20.27 6.75 27.38
C TYR A 639 -21.75 7.15 27.27
N ALA A 640 -22.34 7.75 28.33
CA ALA A 640 -23.78 8.06 28.34
C ALA A 640 -24.23 8.91 27.14
N ASP A 641 -23.48 9.96 26.80
CA ASP A 641 -23.77 10.84 25.67
C ASP A 641 -23.61 10.10 24.32
N ALA A 642 -22.59 9.24 24.19
CA ALA A 642 -22.36 8.45 22.99
C ALA A 642 -23.47 7.40 22.77
N VAL A 643 -23.89 6.73 23.85
CA VAL A 643 -25.02 5.77 23.82
C VAL A 643 -26.33 6.47 23.43
N ALA A 644 -26.58 7.66 24.00
CA ALA A 644 -27.74 8.47 23.62
C ALA A 644 -27.69 8.84 22.12
N GLY A 645 -26.50 9.17 21.61
CA GLY A 645 -26.26 9.43 20.19
C GLY A 645 -26.51 8.23 19.30
N LEU A 646 -26.05 7.01 19.70
CA LEU A 646 -26.32 5.77 18.95
C LEU A 646 -27.83 5.52 18.79
N VAL A 647 -28.58 5.66 19.88
CA VAL A 647 -30.04 5.46 19.87
C VAL A 647 -30.73 6.54 19.05
N ALA A 648 -30.36 7.80 19.22
CA ALA A 648 -30.96 8.92 18.48
C ALA A 648 -30.68 8.86 16.98
N GLY A 649 -29.49 8.39 16.59
CA GLY A 649 -29.07 8.21 15.21
C GLY A 649 -29.58 6.94 14.56
N GLY A 650 -30.17 6.02 15.32
CA GLY A 650 -30.68 4.73 14.80
C GLY A 650 -29.59 3.69 14.49
N TYR A 651 -28.39 3.84 15.05
CA TYR A 651 -27.26 2.91 14.87
C TYR A 651 -27.32 1.71 15.79
N SER A 652 -28.00 1.83 16.92
CA SER A 652 -28.26 0.74 17.86
C SER A 652 -29.57 1.03 18.59
N ASP A 653 -30.22 -0.02 19.10
CA ASP A 653 -31.30 0.09 20.07
C ASP A 653 -30.74 0.01 21.49
N SER A 654 -31.61 0.22 22.48
CA SER A 654 -31.24 0.13 23.89
C SER A 654 -30.83 -1.27 24.34
N GLU A 655 -31.17 -2.31 23.56
CA GLU A 655 -30.85 -3.70 23.86
C GLU A 655 -29.44 -4.07 23.36
N GLY A 656 -28.85 -3.32 22.40
CA GLY A 656 -27.52 -3.53 21.86
C GLY A 656 -26.37 -3.09 22.76
N TRP A 657 -26.62 -2.15 23.70
CA TRP A 657 -25.57 -1.58 24.56
C TRP A 657 -24.79 -2.60 25.40
N PRO A 658 -25.39 -3.64 26.00
CA PRO A 658 -24.62 -4.60 26.78
C PRO A 658 -23.53 -5.33 25.99
N GLU A 659 -23.76 -5.63 24.69
CA GLU A 659 -22.78 -6.26 23.82
C GLU A 659 -21.67 -5.27 23.42
N ILE A 660 -22.04 -4.06 23.08
CA ILE A 660 -21.11 -2.96 22.76
C ILE A 660 -20.20 -2.70 23.96
N ARG A 661 -20.78 -2.58 25.16
CA ARG A 661 -20.09 -2.36 26.42
C ARG A 661 -19.03 -3.45 26.70
N LEU A 662 -19.37 -4.71 26.45
CA LEU A 662 -18.45 -5.84 26.66
C LEU A 662 -17.20 -5.72 25.75
N LYS A 663 -17.38 -5.36 24.49
CA LYS A 663 -16.27 -5.15 23.54
C LYS A 663 -15.37 -3.99 23.98
N LEU A 664 -15.96 -2.89 24.39
CA LEU A 664 -15.21 -1.74 24.93
C LEU A 664 -14.44 -2.09 26.20
N GLU A 665 -15.04 -2.87 27.10
CA GLU A 665 -14.39 -3.33 28.33
C GLU A 665 -13.18 -4.22 28.03
N GLU A 666 -13.29 -5.14 27.08
CA GLU A 666 -12.19 -6.04 26.66
C GLU A 666 -11.03 -5.23 26.03
N GLU A 667 -11.32 -4.29 25.15
CA GLU A 667 -10.33 -3.40 24.55
C GLU A 667 -9.65 -2.54 25.62
N ALA A 668 -10.44 -1.87 26.45
CA ALA A 668 -9.95 -1.02 27.53
C ALA A 668 -9.06 -1.79 28.51
N GLU A 669 -9.45 -3.00 28.93
CA GLU A 669 -8.61 -3.87 29.80
C GLU A 669 -7.29 -4.25 29.13
N THR A 670 -7.27 -4.45 27.81
CA THR A 670 -6.03 -4.72 27.05
C THR A 670 -5.12 -3.48 27.07
N LEU A 671 -5.63 -2.33 26.71
CA LEU A 671 -4.86 -1.07 26.68
C LEU A 671 -4.45 -0.60 28.10
N ARG A 672 -5.24 -0.96 29.10
CA ARG A 672 -4.87 -0.78 30.51
C ARG A 672 -3.57 -1.52 30.87
N VAL A 673 -3.40 -2.75 30.37
CA VAL A 673 -2.16 -3.51 30.59
C VAL A 673 -0.98 -2.88 29.85
N VAL A 674 -1.21 -2.36 28.63
CA VAL A 674 -0.20 -1.61 27.87
C VAL A 674 0.27 -0.37 28.64
N ALA A 675 -0.67 0.46 29.07
CA ALA A 675 -0.37 1.66 29.83
C ALA A 675 0.30 1.34 31.18
N ALA A 676 -0.20 0.32 31.89
CA ALA A 676 0.40 -0.12 33.14
C ALA A 676 1.85 -0.59 32.98
N SER A 677 2.14 -1.36 31.92
CA SER A 677 3.51 -1.85 31.65
C SER A 677 4.47 -0.69 31.35
N SER A 678 4.05 0.27 30.52
CA SER A 678 4.85 1.45 30.18
C SER A 678 5.10 2.35 31.40
N LEU A 679 4.05 2.65 32.16
CA LEU A 679 4.15 3.46 33.38
C LEU A 679 4.97 2.74 34.46
N TYR A 680 4.87 1.39 34.58
CA TYR A 680 5.71 0.62 35.47
C TYR A 680 7.19 0.71 35.08
N ARG A 681 7.51 0.54 33.81
CA ARG A 681 8.88 0.70 33.30
C ARG A 681 9.45 2.08 33.63
N THR A 682 8.63 3.13 33.55
CA THR A 682 9.02 4.51 33.78
C THR A 682 9.17 4.84 35.27
N THR A 683 8.17 4.46 36.09
CA THR A 683 8.09 4.90 37.49
C THR A 683 8.56 3.87 38.52
N GLY A 684 8.47 2.58 38.21
CA GLY A 684 8.67 1.49 39.14
C GLY A 684 7.57 1.30 40.17
N GLU A 685 6.45 2.02 40.07
CA GLU A 685 5.38 2.00 41.08
C GLU A 685 4.62 0.66 41.08
N GLN A 686 4.39 0.14 42.31
CA GLN A 686 3.75 -1.16 42.52
C GLN A 686 2.31 -1.23 41.97
N LYS A 687 1.56 -0.13 41.91
CA LYS A 687 0.19 -0.11 41.40
C LYS A 687 0.15 -0.53 39.92
N PHE A 688 1.09 -0.02 39.12
CA PHE A 688 1.21 -0.32 37.71
C PHE A 688 1.68 -1.75 37.49
N ARG A 689 2.66 -2.21 38.27
CA ARG A 689 3.11 -3.61 38.25
C ARG A 689 1.93 -4.56 38.48
N THR A 690 1.13 -4.30 39.51
CA THR A 690 -0.02 -5.14 39.86
C THR A 690 -1.06 -5.18 38.74
N ALA A 691 -1.33 -4.03 38.09
CA ALA A 691 -2.26 -3.94 36.97
C ALA A 691 -1.75 -4.74 35.76
N ALA A 692 -0.46 -4.63 35.40
CA ALA A 692 0.15 -5.36 34.30
C ALA A 692 0.19 -6.88 34.55
N GLU A 693 0.72 -7.34 35.70
CA GLU A 693 0.89 -8.76 36.02
C GLU A 693 -0.43 -9.53 36.14
N LYS A 694 -1.55 -8.84 36.39
CA LYS A 694 -2.88 -9.46 36.46
C LYS A 694 -3.22 -10.24 35.16
N ARG A 695 -2.84 -9.71 34.01
CA ARG A 695 -3.18 -10.24 32.69
C ARG A 695 -1.99 -10.84 31.94
N LEU A 696 -0.75 -10.31 32.11
CA LEU A 696 0.44 -10.83 31.43
C LEU A 696 0.80 -12.29 31.79
N LYS A 697 0.30 -12.82 32.89
CA LYS A 697 0.44 -14.24 33.30
C LYS A 697 -0.57 -15.18 32.67
N GLU A 698 -1.57 -14.64 31.97
CA GLU A 698 -2.58 -15.39 31.25
C GLU A 698 -2.08 -15.69 29.82
N ASN A 699 -2.96 -16.12 28.90
CA ASN A 699 -2.64 -16.30 27.50
C ASN A 699 -2.47 -14.93 26.81
N TRP A 700 -1.29 -14.32 26.96
CA TRP A 700 -0.93 -13.07 26.28
C TRP A 700 -0.39 -13.37 24.89
N ASP A 701 -0.69 -12.54 23.92
CA ASP A 701 -0.14 -12.58 22.57
C ASP A 701 0.64 -11.29 22.26
N LEU A 702 1.26 -11.20 21.10
CA LEU A 702 2.04 -10.02 20.67
C LEU A 702 1.34 -9.22 19.57
N TYR A 703 0.05 -9.41 19.39
CA TYR A 703 -0.68 -8.70 18.36
C TYR A 703 -0.80 -7.21 18.73
N LEU A 704 -0.38 -6.33 17.81
CA LEU A 704 -0.45 -4.88 17.94
C LEU A 704 0.19 -4.37 19.25
N GLU A 705 -0.54 -3.56 20.03
CA GLU A 705 -0.08 -2.91 21.27
C GLU A 705 0.26 -3.90 22.39
N LYS A 706 -0.23 -5.12 22.33
CA LYS A 706 0.13 -6.17 23.30
C LYS A 706 1.62 -6.49 23.30
N SER A 707 2.28 -6.33 22.13
CA SER A 707 3.74 -6.42 22.02
C SER A 707 4.44 -5.33 22.85
N ASP A 708 3.87 -4.11 22.93
CA ASP A 708 4.41 -3.01 23.74
C ASP A 708 4.37 -3.33 25.22
N ALA A 709 3.25 -3.88 25.72
CA ALA A 709 3.10 -4.30 27.12
C ALA A 709 4.15 -5.35 27.49
N ALA A 710 4.31 -6.37 26.66
CA ALA A 710 5.29 -7.43 26.86
C ALA A 710 6.73 -6.88 26.91
N TRP A 711 7.07 -6.00 25.96
CA TRP A 711 8.39 -5.39 25.86
C TRP A 711 8.70 -4.49 27.06
N ASP A 712 7.79 -3.61 27.45
CA ASP A 712 7.98 -2.72 28.58
C ASP A 712 8.09 -3.50 29.90
N TYR A 713 7.29 -4.56 30.07
CA TYR A 713 7.40 -5.41 31.26
C TYR A 713 8.75 -6.13 31.32
N ILE A 714 9.20 -6.77 30.21
CA ILE A 714 10.52 -7.44 30.15
C ILE A 714 11.64 -6.49 30.55
N ASN A 715 11.58 -5.22 30.11
CA ASN A 715 12.61 -4.22 30.36
C ASN A 715 12.42 -3.39 31.63
N SER A 716 11.46 -3.75 32.47
CA SER A 716 11.26 -3.12 33.79
C SER A 716 12.28 -3.63 34.82
N SER A 717 12.58 -2.79 35.81
CA SER A 717 13.65 -3.05 36.80
C SER A 717 13.40 -4.25 37.71
N LYS A 718 12.14 -4.62 37.95
CA LYS A 718 11.73 -5.76 38.80
C LYS A 718 10.54 -6.47 38.16
N THR A 719 10.77 -7.65 37.63
CA THR A 719 9.77 -8.49 36.98
C THR A 719 9.63 -9.83 37.66
N ASP A 720 8.47 -10.47 37.54
CA ASP A 720 8.32 -11.88 37.83
C ASP A 720 9.08 -12.69 36.78
N SER A 721 9.95 -13.61 37.24
CA SER A 721 10.82 -14.36 36.34
C SER A 721 10.05 -15.33 35.42
N GLY A 722 8.90 -15.86 35.90
CA GLY A 722 8.06 -16.76 35.12
C GLY A 722 7.35 -16.02 33.98
N ILE A 723 6.75 -14.85 34.29
CA ILE A 723 6.10 -14.00 33.30
C ILE A 723 7.13 -13.53 32.28
N ARG A 724 8.28 -13.01 32.71
CA ARG A 724 9.36 -12.56 31.84
C ARG A 724 9.79 -13.65 30.86
N GLN A 725 10.10 -14.85 31.36
CA GLN A 725 10.53 -15.96 30.52
C GLN A 725 9.45 -16.38 29.51
N SER A 726 8.18 -16.36 29.90
CA SER A 726 7.06 -16.67 29.00
C SER A 726 6.97 -15.66 27.86
N LEU A 727 7.09 -14.37 28.17
CA LEU A 727 7.06 -13.30 27.17
C LEU A 727 8.27 -13.33 26.23
N GLU A 728 9.48 -13.58 26.75
CA GLU A 728 10.69 -13.75 25.94
C GLU A 728 10.57 -14.96 24.97
N ASN A 729 9.99 -16.06 25.43
CA ASN A 729 9.74 -17.21 24.58
C ASN A 729 8.71 -16.91 23.50
N LEU A 730 7.69 -16.09 23.81
CA LEU A 730 6.67 -15.67 22.86
C LEU A 730 7.27 -14.83 21.74
N PHE A 731 8.14 -13.86 22.04
CA PHE A 731 8.87 -13.11 21.01
C PHE A 731 9.66 -14.04 20.07
N LYS A 732 10.37 -15.01 20.63
CA LYS A 732 11.15 -15.98 19.83
C LYS A 732 10.26 -16.86 18.96
N SER A 733 9.15 -17.37 19.48
CA SER A 733 8.24 -18.25 18.73
C SER A 733 7.54 -17.51 17.59
N GLU A 734 7.06 -16.29 17.82
CA GLU A 734 6.40 -15.47 16.77
C GLU A 734 7.40 -15.07 15.66
N THR A 735 8.63 -14.70 16.03
CA THR A 735 9.66 -14.37 15.02
C THR A 735 10.10 -15.60 14.23
N ALA A 736 10.13 -16.79 14.83
CA ALA A 736 10.44 -18.03 14.11
C ALA A 736 9.44 -18.30 12.97
N LEU A 737 8.16 -17.94 13.15
CA LEU A 737 7.15 -18.05 12.08
C LEU A 737 7.45 -17.12 10.90
N LEU A 738 7.99 -15.91 11.16
CA LEU A 738 8.39 -15.00 10.10
C LEU A 738 9.59 -15.53 9.31
N LEU A 739 10.57 -16.10 10.00
CA LEU A 739 11.76 -16.70 9.37
C LEU A 739 11.36 -17.90 8.51
N GLU A 740 10.50 -18.81 9.02
CA GLU A 740 9.99 -19.95 8.26
C GLU A 740 9.21 -19.52 7.02
N ALA A 741 8.34 -18.49 7.16
CA ALA A 741 7.59 -17.95 6.05
C ALA A 741 8.49 -17.36 4.95
N GLN A 742 9.58 -16.71 5.33
CA GLN A 742 10.53 -16.14 4.36
C GLN A 742 11.24 -17.20 3.52
N GLU A 743 11.60 -18.34 4.10
CA GLU A 743 12.25 -19.44 3.36
C GLU A 743 11.35 -19.98 2.23
N THR A 744 10.05 -20.03 2.47
CA THR A 744 9.05 -20.58 1.54
C THR A 744 8.46 -19.54 0.59
N ASN A 745 8.54 -18.25 0.91
CA ASN A 745 8.04 -17.18 0.04
C ASN A 745 8.87 -17.03 -1.24
N THR A 746 8.19 -16.80 -2.35
CA THR A 746 8.80 -16.56 -3.66
C THR A 746 9.70 -15.31 -3.64
N TYR A 747 9.23 -14.25 -3.01
CA TYR A 747 9.99 -13.03 -2.74
C TYR A 747 9.98 -12.73 -1.24
N PRO A 748 11.02 -12.07 -0.73
CA PRO A 748 11.12 -11.74 0.69
C PRO A 748 9.94 -10.89 1.16
N SER A 749 9.40 -11.21 2.32
CA SER A 749 8.33 -10.46 2.95
C SER A 749 8.25 -10.77 4.44
N MET A 750 8.32 -9.75 5.28
CA MET A 750 8.10 -9.85 6.72
C MET A 750 6.60 -9.75 7.04
N LYS A 751 5.81 -10.68 6.54
CA LYS A 751 4.37 -10.78 6.84
C LYS A 751 4.13 -12.04 7.66
N HIS A 752 3.36 -11.88 8.73
CA HIS A 752 2.97 -13.03 9.53
C HIS A 752 2.07 -13.97 8.72
N PRO A 753 2.37 -15.28 8.64
CA PRO A 753 1.63 -16.20 7.76
C PRO A 753 0.15 -16.34 8.13
N TYR A 754 -0.23 -16.01 9.35
CA TYR A 754 -1.61 -16.06 9.84
C TYR A 754 -2.26 -14.68 10.00
N ALA A 755 -1.59 -13.59 9.57
CA ALA A 755 -2.21 -12.27 9.60
C ALA A 755 -3.45 -12.25 8.71
N PRO A 756 -4.57 -11.66 9.15
CA PRO A 756 -5.77 -11.57 8.32
C PRO A 756 -5.46 -10.84 7.03
N ALA A 757 -6.14 -11.27 5.97
CA ALA A 757 -6.11 -10.57 4.70
C ALA A 757 -6.62 -9.15 4.91
N GLY A 758 -5.77 -8.16 4.66
CA GLY A 758 -6.10 -6.75 4.82
C GLY A 758 -5.66 -5.94 3.62
N TRP A 759 -5.77 -4.68 3.75
CA TRP A 759 -5.29 -3.68 2.83
C TRP A 759 -3.80 -3.91 2.52
N GLY A 760 -3.44 -3.91 1.24
CA GLY A 760 -2.06 -3.90 0.79
C GLY A 760 -1.12 -5.00 1.29
N GLN A 761 -1.45 -6.24 1.05
CA GLN A 761 -0.78 -7.38 1.68
C GLN A 761 0.59 -7.77 1.14
N GLY A 762 0.94 -7.31 -0.03
CA GLY A 762 2.24 -7.59 -0.65
C GLY A 762 3.33 -6.58 -0.31
N GLY A 763 2.99 -5.55 0.45
CA GLY A 763 3.82 -4.39 0.70
C GLY A 763 4.69 -4.46 1.96
N PRO A 764 4.93 -3.31 2.59
CA PRO A 764 5.81 -3.16 3.72
C PRO A 764 5.34 -3.92 4.97
N PRO A 765 6.24 -4.24 5.90
CA PRO A 765 5.87 -4.70 7.22
C PRO A 765 5.16 -3.58 7.98
N ASP A 766 4.14 -3.92 8.76
CA ASP A 766 3.50 -2.98 9.68
C ASP A 766 4.33 -2.75 10.96
N SER A 767 3.86 -1.83 11.82
CA SER A 767 4.54 -1.51 13.07
C SER A 767 4.74 -2.72 13.98
N GLY A 768 3.76 -3.61 14.05
CA GLY A 768 3.87 -4.82 14.87
C GLY A 768 4.97 -5.76 14.40
N MET A 769 5.07 -5.98 13.08
CA MET A 769 6.13 -6.80 12.48
C MET A 769 7.51 -6.18 12.65
N ALA A 770 7.62 -4.87 12.43
CA ALA A 770 8.87 -4.14 12.63
C ALA A 770 9.36 -4.25 14.09
N GLN A 771 8.46 -4.00 15.04
CA GLN A 771 8.76 -4.12 16.47
C GLN A 771 9.11 -5.55 16.86
N LEU A 772 8.38 -6.55 16.35
CA LEU A 772 8.66 -7.95 16.64
C LEU A 772 10.09 -8.33 16.22
N ALA A 773 10.50 -7.97 15.00
CA ALA A 773 11.83 -8.24 14.51
C ALA A 773 12.91 -7.53 15.35
N MET A 774 12.82 -6.21 15.55
CA MET A 774 13.78 -5.44 16.32
C MET A 774 13.88 -5.93 17.76
N ARG A 775 12.76 -6.13 18.47
CA ARG A 775 12.70 -6.57 19.86
C ARG A 775 13.26 -7.98 20.03
N THR A 776 12.96 -8.90 19.11
CA THR A 776 13.51 -10.26 19.19
C THR A 776 14.99 -10.29 18.91
N HIS A 777 15.48 -9.50 17.94
CA HIS A 777 16.91 -9.36 17.72
C HIS A 777 17.62 -8.82 18.97
N MET A 778 17.08 -7.82 19.62
CA MET A 778 17.62 -7.27 20.88
C MET A 778 17.64 -8.30 22.03
N LEU A 779 16.67 -9.22 22.06
CA LEU A 779 16.63 -10.30 23.07
C LEU A 779 17.63 -11.43 22.78
N THR A 780 17.96 -11.67 21.52
CA THR A 780 18.65 -12.91 21.10
C THR A 780 20.03 -12.68 20.48
N GLY A 781 20.26 -11.54 19.86
CA GLY A 781 21.42 -11.28 19.00
C GLY A 781 21.45 -12.16 17.74
N ASP A 782 20.28 -12.69 17.30
CA ASP A 782 20.22 -13.59 16.15
C ASP A 782 20.25 -12.82 14.83
N ASN A 783 21.37 -12.91 14.12
CA ASN A 783 21.59 -12.26 12.83
C ASN A 783 20.61 -12.74 11.73
N ALA A 784 19.97 -13.90 11.86
CA ALA A 784 18.95 -14.32 10.91
C ALA A 784 17.79 -13.31 10.85
N ILE A 785 17.48 -12.66 11.97
CA ILE A 785 16.43 -11.62 12.05
C ILE A 785 16.84 -10.36 11.27
N THR A 786 18.08 -9.93 11.42
CA THR A 786 18.59 -8.78 10.63
C THR A 786 18.65 -9.13 9.14
N GLY A 787 18.97 -10.38 8.79
CA GLY A 787 18.87 -10.89 7.42
C GLY A 787 17.43 -10.82 6.86
N LEU A 788 16.44 -11.17 7.66
CA LEU A 788 15.02 -11.02 7.31
C LEU A 788 14.66 -9.54 7.03
N VAL A 789 15.14 -8.61 7.86
CA VAL A 789 14.92 -7.18 7.67
C VAL A 789 15.57 -6.68 6.37
N LEU A 790 16.84 -7.02 6.13
CA LEU A 790 17.58 -6.68 4.91
C LEU A 790 16.86 -7.17 3.66
N ASP A 791 16.47 -8.44 3.63
CA ASP A 791 15.79 -9.04 2.49
C ASP A 791 14.42 -8.38 2.25
N THR A 792 13.67 -8.11 3.32
CA THR A 792 12.35 -7.47 3.24
C THR A 792 12.45 -6.05 2.68
N LEU A 793 13.37 -5.22 3.18
CA LEU A 793 13.55 -3.86 2.68
C LEU A 793 14.11 -3.85 1.25
N ASN A 794 15.04 -4.73 0.90
CA ASN A 794 15.50 -4.88 -0.49
C ASN A 794 14.37 -5.33 -1.42
N GLY A 795 13.49 -6.21 -0.94
CA GLY A 795 12.26 -6.59 -1.65
C GLY A 795 11.34 -5.39 -1.87
N LEU A 796 11.07 -4.60 -0.84
CA LEU A 796 10.29 -3.37 -0.94
C LEU A 796 10.89 -2.37 -1.93
N LEU A 797 12.21 -2.26 -1.96
CA LEU A 797 12.96 -1.30 -2.77
C LEU A 797 13.33 -1.82 -4.16
N GLY A 798 12.75 -2.93 -4.64
CA GLY A 798 12.87 -3.36 -6.04
C GLY A 798 13.30 -4.81 -6.29
N ALA A 799 13.84 -5.53 -5.30
CA ALA A 799 14.14 -6.97 -5.44
C ALA A 799 12.84 -7.80 -5.31
N ASN A 800 11.88 -7.51 -6.18
CA ASN A 800 10.51 -8.02 -6.14
C ASN A 800 9.98 -8.33 -7.56
N GLN A 801 8.78 -8.87 -7.66
CA GLN A 801 8.15 -9.32 -8.90
C GLN A 801 7.98 -8.23 -9.96
N THR A 802 7.89 -6.95 -9.59
CA THR A 802 7.76 -5.84 -10.55
C THR A 802 9.09 -5.16 -10.86
N GLY A 803 10.12 -5.36 -10.04
CA GLY A 803 11.41 -4.67 -10.14
C GLY A 803 11.29 -3.16 -9.86
N MET A 804 10.28 -2.76 -9.07
CA MET A 804 10.01 -1.36 -8.73
C MET A 804 10.14 -1.13 -7.24
N SER A 805 10.66 0.03 -6.86
CA SER A 805 10.59 0.50 -5.49
C SER A 805 9.16 0.92 -5.16
N LEU A 806 8.61 0.44 -4.04
CA LEU A 806 7.32 0.89 -3.50
C LEU A 806 7.42 2.21 -2.73
N MET A 807 8.61 2.80 -2.69
CA MET A 807 8.90 4.06 -2.01
C MET A 807 9.12 5.17 -3.03
N THR A 808 8.37 6.27 -2.90
CA THR A 808 8.55 7.45 -3.76
C THR A 808 9.90 8.12 -3.50
N GLY A 809 10.52 8.64 -4.54
CA GLY A 809 11.81 9.32 -4.46
C GLY A 809 13.03 8.40 -4.38
N VAL A 810 12.86 7.07 -4.36
CA VAL A 810 13.94 6.09 -4.22
C VAL A 810 14.00 5.15 -5.42
N GLY A 811 15.12 5.19 -6.13
CA GLY A 811 15.38 4.36 -7.32
C GLY A 811 14.93 4.99 -8.63
N THR A 812 15.36 4.40 -9.74
CA THR A 812 14.97 4.83 -11.10
C THR A 812 13.60 4.30 -11.53
N ARG A 813 13.20 3.16 -10.96
CA ARG A 813 11.88 2.54 -11.14
C ARG A 813 11.17 2.52 -9.80
N GLN A 814 10.27 3.47 -9.60
CA GLN A 814 9.59 3.70 -8.33
C GLN A 814 8.12 4.01 -8.57
N ILE A 815 7.34 3.98 -7.52
CA ILE A 815 5.98 4.50 -7.51
C ILE A 815 6.02 6.02 -7.70
N LEU A 816 5.21 6.53 -8.62
CA LEU A 816 5.12 7.96 -8.92
C LEU A 816 3.79 8.57 -8.49
N HIS A 817 2.74 7.75 -8.37
CA HIS A 817 1.37 8.21 -8.21
C HIS A 817 0.65 7.51 -7.05
N PRO A 818 1.15 7.65 -5.79
CA PRO A 818 0.45 7.15 -4.61
C PRO A 818 -0.87 7.91 -4.41
N LEU A 819 -1.76 7.40 -3.57
CA LEU A 819 -2.98 8.10 -3.14
C LEU A 819 -2.60 9.23 -2.16
N HIS A 820 -2.13 10.33 -2.69
CA HIS A 820 -1.78 11.53 -1.95
C HIS A 820 -2.44 12.75 -2.61
N GLU A 821 -3.50 13.27 -2.01
CA GLU A 821 -4.38 14.24 -2.67
C GLU A 821 -3.70 15.58 -2.95
N ASP A 822 -2.83 16.07 -2.05
CA ASP A 822 -2.18 17.38 -2.26
C ASP A 822 -1.35 17.41 -3.55
N HIS A 823 -0.49 16.41 -3.81
CA HIS A 823 0.32 16.40 -5.03
C HIS A 823 -0.53 16.27 -6.30
N ARG A 824 -1.63 15.49 -6.22
CA ARG A 824 -2.58 15.34 -7.34
C ARG A 824 -3.30 16.65 -7.64
N ALA A 825 -3.80 17.32 -6.60
CA ALA A 825 -4.51 18.59 -6.75
C ALA A 825 -3.59 19.70 -7.24
N MET A 826 -2.39 19.81 -6.69
CA MET A 826 -1.39 20.82 -7.04
C MET A 826 -0.71 20.58 -8.40
N GLY A 827 -0.80 19.35 -8.95
CA GLY A 827 -0.14 19.00 -10.22
C GLY A 827 1.38 18.91 -10.11
N VAL A 828 1.91 18.59 -8.94
CA VAL A 828 3.35 18.44 -8.66
C VAL A 828 3.72 16.97 -8.48
N GLN A 829 5.01 16.68 -8.31
CA GLN A 829 5.47 15.32 -7.96
C GLN A 829 5.04 14.94 -6.55
N ALA A 830 4.80 13.64 -6.34
CA ALA A 830 4.54 13.11 -5.01
C ALA A 830 5.72 13.38 -4.06
N PRO A 831 5.46 13.65 -2.77
CA PRO A 831 6.54 13.78 -1.78
C PRO A 831 7.42 12.53 -1.77
N PRO A 832 8.75 12.67 -1.68
CA PRO A 832 9.62 11.54 -1.42
C PRO A 832 9.31 10.87 -0.08
N GLY A 833 9.53 9.57 0.01
CA GLY A 833 9.40 8.82 1.25
C GLY A 833 8.01 8.26 1.54
N ILE A 834 7.05 8.41 0.64
CA ILE A 834 5.77 7.68 0.74
C ILE A 834 6.01 6.21 0.36
N ILE A 835 5.49 5.31 1.18
CA ILE A 835 5.56 3.86 0.95
C ILE A 835 4.12 3.33 0.87
N ILE A 836 3.73 2.89 -0.31
CA ILE A 836 2.38 2.40 -0.56
C ILE A 836 2.16 0.99 0.01
N TYR A 837 0.91 0.59 0.21
CA TYR A 837 0.55 -0.78 0.60
C TYR A 837 1.00 -1.83 -0.42
N GLY A 838 1.04 -1.48 -1.70
CA GLY A 838 1.55 -2.36 -2.75
C GLY A 838 0.54 -3.38 -3.23
N TRP A 839 1.01 -4.58 -3.49
CA TRP A 839 0.21 -5.61 -4.15
C TRP A 839 -0.97 -6.09 -3.31
N ALA A 840 -2.09 -6.32 -4.00
CA ALA A 840 -3.31 -6.86 -3.40
C ALA A 840 -3.81 -8.09 -4.19
N PRO A 841 -4.55 -9.03 -3.55
CA PRO A 841 -5.09 -10.19 -4.26
C PRO A 841 -6.01 -9.78 -5.42
N ALA A 842 -6.00 -10.57 -6.49
CA ALA A 842 -6.90 -10.33 -7.63
C ALA A 842 -8.38 -10.34 -7.22
N ASN A 843 -8.76 -11.14 -6.22
CA ASN A 843 -10.11 -11.14 -5.66
C ASN A 843 -10.45 -9.90 -4.84
N ALA A 844 -9.49 -9.13 -4.36
CA ALA A 844 -9.75 -7.84 -3.73
C ALA A 844 -10.32 -6.82 -4.73
N PHE A 845 -10.11 -7.01 -6.01
CA PHE A 845 -10.73 -6.21 -7.07
C PHE A 845 -12.20 -6.57 -7.33
N ALA A 846 -12.72 -7.65 -6.77
CA ALA A 846 -14.13 -8.04 -6.87
C ALA A 846 -15.05 -7.19 -5.98
N TYR A 847 -14.51 -6.39 -5.09
CA TYR A 847 -15.28 -5.45 -4.28
C TYR A 847 -15.66 -4.22 -5.14
N GLY A 848 -16.88 -4.21 -5.67
CA GLY A 848 -17.39 -3.15 -6.53
C GLY A 848 -17.36 -1.74 -5.93
N TRP A 849 -17.22 -1.60 -4.62
CA TRP A 849 -17.07 -0.32 -3.95
C TRP A 849 -15.67 0.30 -4.15
N ILE A 850 -14.61 -0.52 -4.36
CA ILE A 850 -13.25 -0.04 -4.64
C ILE A 850 -13.20 0.61 -6.03
N PHE A 851 -14.02 0.14 -6.92
CA PHE A 851 -13.97 0.52 -8.33
C PHE A 851 -15.27 1.09 -8.86
N GLY A 852 -16.24 1.45 -8.13
CA GLY A 852 -17.51 2.05 -8.54
C GLY A 852 -17.94 1.90 -10.03
N PRO A 853 -19.15 2.24 -10.41
CA PRO A 853 -19.60 2.09 -11.80
C PRO A 853 -18.89 3.00 -12.82
N SER A 854 -18.06 3.94 -12.38
CA SER A 854 -17.24 4.82 -13.24
C SER A 854 -15.94 4.19 -13.74
N TRP A 855 -15.64 2.95 -13.37
CA TRP A 855 -14.38 2.24 -13.65
C TRP A 855 -14.35 1.47 -14.97
N SER A 856 -15.00 1.99 -16.00
CA SER A 856 -14.88 1.48 -17.35
C SER A 856 -13.43 1.34 -17.88
N PRO A 857 -12.42 2.12 -17.45
CA PRO A 857 -11.05 1.92 -17.92
C PRO A 857 -10.41 0.61 -17.49
N LEU A 858 -10.72 0.08 -16.31
CA LEU A 858 -10.19 -1.22 -15.89
C LEU A 858 -10.84 -2.41 -16.60
N ALA A 859 -12.09 -2.28 -17.02
CA ALA A 859 -12.72 -3.25 -17.92
C ALA A 859 -11.96 -3.38 -19.26
N GLU A 860 -11.09 -2.44 -19.55
CA GLU A 860 -10.24 -2.40 -20.75
C GLU A 860 -8.78 -2.78 -20.47
N VAL A 861 -8.40 -3.08 -19.23
CA VAL A 861 -7.09 -3.69 -18.93
C VAL A 861 -7.04 -5.04 -19.64
N GLY A 862 -6.58 -5.02 -20.87
CA GLY A 862 -6.55 -6.20 -21.72
C GLY A 862 -5.27 -6.96 -21.49
N LEU A 863 -5.40 -8.17 -20.95
CA LEU A 863 -4.49 -9.22 -21.30
C LEU A 863 -4.90 -9.72 -22.67
N THR A 864 -4.02 -9.66 -23.66
CA THR A 864 -4.27 -10.29 -24.92
C THR A 864 -3.27 -11.42 -25.12
N SER A 865 -3.77 -12.64 -25.21
CA SER A 865 -3.12 -13.66 -26.02
C SER A 865 -3.58 -13.47 -27.46
N GLN A 866 -2.83 -13.98 -28.43
CA GLN A 866 -3.19 -13.97 -29.84
C GLN A 866 -4.59 -14.51 -30.13
N SER A 867 -5.20 -15.24 -29.24
CA SER A 867 -6.48 -15.93 -29.43
C SER A 867 -7.65 -15.28 -28.70
N GLN A 868 -7.47 -14.23 -27.90
CA GLN A 868 -8.54 -13.75 -27.05
C GLN A 868 -8.65 -12.23 -27.00
N ASN A 869 -9.57 -11.71 -27.79
CA ASN A 869 -10.14 -10.36 -27.68
C ASN A 869 -11.12 -10.29 -26.49
N THR A 870 -10.76 -10.72 -25.31
CA THR A 870 -11.66 -10.67 -24.18
C THR A 870 -11.35 -9.44 -23.35
N LYS A 871 -12.36 -8.59 -23.17
CA LYS A 871 -12.41 -7.66 -22.04
C LYS A 871 -12.31 -8.52 -20.78
N VAL A 872 -11.22 -8.40 -20.06
CA VAL A 872 -11.06 -9.10 -18.80
C VAL A 872 -11.64 -8.20 -17.73
N GLU A 873 -12.79 -8.56 -17.18
CA GLU A 873 -13.33 -7.91 -16.00
C GLU A 873 -12.34 -8.03 -14.83
N PRO A 874 -12.27 -7.05 -13.91
CA PRO A 874 -11.32 -7.06 -12.80
C PRO A 874 -11.34 -8.36 -11.98
N SER A 875 -12.53 -8.96 -11.78
CA SER A 875 -12.70 -10.23 -11.09
C SER A 875 -12.17 -11.46 -11.82
N ARG A 876 -11.70 -11.31 -13.06
CA ARG A 876 -11.23 -12.39 -13.94
C ARG A 876 -9.78 -12.23 -14.38
N PHE A 877 -8.99 -11.43 -13.65
CA PHE A 877 -7.59 -11.26 -13.98
C PHE A 877 -6.83 -12.57 -13.88
N ALA A 878 -6.33 -13.02 -15.03
CA ALA A 878 -5.28 -14.02 -15.12
C ALA A 878 -3.89 -13.42 -14.89
N ILE A 879 -3.78 -12.21 -14.32
CA ILE A 879 -2.50 -11.63 -13.94
C ILE A 879 -2.10 -12.26 -12.61
N PRO A 880 -0.91 -12.84 -12.51
CA PRO A 880 -0.38 -13.31 -11.25
C PRO A 880 -0.49 -12.22 -10.18
N TYR A 881 -0.81 -12.63 -8.98
CA TYR A 881 -1.10 -11.75 -7.85
C TYR A 881 -0.18 -10.53 -7.77
N PHE A 882 1.11 -10.75 -7.88
CA PHE A 882 2.09 -9.70 -7.73
C PHE A 882 2.51 -9.00 -9.02
N GLU A 883 2.01 -9.40 -10.16
CA GLU A 883 2.21 -8.69 -11.42
C GLU A 883 1.16 -7.60 -11.67
N ASN A 884 0.14 -7.50 -10.81
CA ASN A 884 -0.98 -6.59 -10.98
C ASN A 884 -0.86 -5.27 -10.19
N LEU A 885 0.34 -4.77 -9.97
CA LEU A 885 0.51 -3.45 -9.37
C LEU A 885 0.01 -2.37 -10.34
N ILE A 886 -1.07 -1.73 -9.95
CA ILE A 886 -1.77 -0.72 -10.74
C ILE A 886 -1.46 0.65 -10.16
N GLU A 887 -0.70 1.47 -10.87
CA GLU A 887 -0.36 2.83 -10.46
C GLU A 887 -1.51 3.80 -10.78
N PHE A 888 -2.66 3.53 -10.22
CA PHE A 888 -3.81 4.41 -10.31
C PHE A 888 -4.21 4.77 -8.87
N PRO A 889 -4.12 6.03 -8.46
CA PRO A 889 -4.30 6.44 -7.08
C PRO A 889 -5.60 5.95 -6.46
N ASP A 890 -6.69 5.90 -7.24
CA ASP A 890 -7.98 5.44 -6.74
C ASP A 890 -8.08 3.91 -6.59
N VAL A 891 -7.03 3.14 -6.88
CA VAL A 891 -6.88 1.74 -6.43
C VAL A 891 -6.38 1.75 -4.99
N ILE A 892 -7.25 2.17 -4.09
CA ILE A 892 -6.97 2.45 -2.69
C ILE A 892 -6.16 1.33 -2.05
N ILE A 893 -6.62 0.07 -2.18
CA ILE A 893 -5.95 -1.09 -1.57
C ILE A 893 -4.49 -1.32 -1.99
N GLN A 894 -4.02 -0.67 -3.04
CA GLN A 894 -2.64 -0.76 -3.52
C GLN A 894 -1.87 0.54 -3.36
N GLN A 895 -2.49 1.67 -3.68
CA GLN A 895 -1.84 2.97 -3.78
C GLN A 895 -1.97 3.82 -2.52
N GLU A 896 -2.82 3.41 -1.61
CA GLU A 896 -2.90 4.00 -0.28
C GLU A 896 -1.68 3.62 0.56
N TYR A 897 -1.47 4.38 1.61
CA TYR A 897 -0.41 4.20 2.60
C TYR A 897 -0.91 4.79 3.92
N THR A 898 -0.26 4.46 5.01
CA THR A 898 -0.48 5.12 6.30
C THR A 898 0.85 5.43 6.98
N VAL A 899 0.85 6.48 7.78
CA VAL A 899 2.06 6.86 8.52
C VAL A 899 2.50 5.77 9.51
N HIS A 900 1.55 5.04 10.09
CA HIS A 900 1.81 4.06 11.14
C HIS A 900 1.98 2.61 10.65
N GLN A 901 1.44 2.25 9.48
CA GLN A 901 1.54 0.87 8.95
C GLN A 901 2.57 0.73 7.84
N THR A 902 2.95 1.81 7.15
CA THR A 902 3.88 1.73 6.02
C THR A 902 5.11 2.62 6.18
N ILE A 903 4.94 3.94 6.36
CA ILE A 903 6.08 4.88 6.36
C ILE A 903 6.91 4.74 7.64
N GLY A 904 6.28 4.81 8.80
CA GLY A 904 6.95 4.72 10.11
C GLY A 904 7.73 3.42 10.32
N PRO A 905 7.15 2.25 10.06
CA PRO A 905 7.86 0.97 10.16
C PRO A 905 9.09 0.88 9.27
N VAL A 906 9.00 1.32 8.00
CA VAL A 906 10.15 1.30 7.08
C VAL A 906 11.23 2.28 7.53
N ALA A 907 10.84 3.49 8.01
CA ALA A 907 11.77 4.43 8.61
C ALA A 907 12.52 3.79 9.80
N ALA A 908 11.77 3.18 10.71
CA ALA A 908 12.35 2.54 11.90
C ALA A 908 13.31 1.39 11.54
N LEU A 909 12.94 0.52 10.60
CA LEU A 909 13.79 -0.60 10.19
C LEU A 909 15.06 -0.14 9.45
N ALA A 910 14.96 0.88 8.59
CA ALA A 910 16.12 1.43 7.91
C ALA A 910 17.11 2.08 8.89
N ILE A 911 16.60 2.86 9.84
CA ILE A 911 17.41 3.48 10.91
C ILE A 911 18.01 2.40 11.81
N TYR A 912 17.26 1.35 12.10
CA TYR A 912 17.76 0.20 12.87
C TYR A 912 18.95 -0.48 12.17
N LEU A 913 18.85 -0.72 10.83
CA LEU A 913 19.95 -1.27 10.05
C LEU A 913 21.17 -0.34 10.02
N ASP A 914 20.95 0.98 9.84
CA ASP A 914 22.04 1.98 9.92
C ASP A 914 22.79 1.89 11.25
N GLY A 915 22.06 1.63 12.33
CA GLY A 915 22.63 1.45 13.68
C GLY A 915 23.41 0.16 13.90
N GLN A 916 23.28 -0.86 13.03
CA GLN A 916 23.96 -2.16 13.17
C GLN A 916 25.31 -2.22 12.42
N VAL A 917 25.59 -1.29 11.51
CA VAL A 917 26.74 -1.33 10.58
C VAL A 917 28.11 -1.35 11.29
N ASP A 918 28.23 -0.96 12.58
CA ASP A 918 29.49 -0.93 13.33
C ASP A 918 29.46 -1.76 14.63
N ALA A 919 28.48 -2.65 14.82
CA ALA A 919 28.35 -3.42 16.06
C ALA A 919 29.28 -4.66 16.13
N ASP A 920 30.04 -4.95 15.08
CA ASP A 920 31.10 -5.99 14.99
C ASP A 920 32.52 -5.30 14.99
#